data_ecb9359924cdd0f4c7f344d284095da5
#
_entry.id   ecb9359924cdd0f4c7f344d284095da5
#
_cell.length_a   1.000
_cell.length_b   1.000
_cell.length_c   1.000
_cell.angle_alpha   90.00
_cell.angle_beta   90.00
_cell.angle_gamma   90.00
#
_symmetry.space_group_name_H-M   'P 1'
#
loop_
_entity.id
_entity.type
_entity.pdbx_description
1 polymer ?
#
loop_
_entity_poly.entity_id
_entity_poly.type
_entity_poly.pdbx_seq_one_letter_code
_entity_poly.pdbx_strand_id
1 'polypeptide(L)'
;MLALAAGLLLLRFLPQLPPMWALPLIFITGLALLPLRVWPGAFFCFGFGWACLSAHWALDDRLPVDLDGRTFWMEGRVTGLPDISDGVVRFELVDISSRHAGLPSRVRLAWYGGPTLQAGERWRLAAKLKRPRGLVNPNSFDYEAWLLAQRIGASGTIKAGERVPLAQGNQSWRDRLRQRLLAVDAQGRSGAIAALVVGDDSGLSTSDWRILQDTGTVHLMVISGQHVGMLAGLLYGLVALMARWGIWPPRVAWLPWACGFALVGALGYGWLAGFEVPVQRACMMVALVLLWRLRFRHLGVWLPLLIALDGVLLLDPLVSLQPGFWLSFLAVTLLVLIFRGRLGSWVWWRALGRAQWGMAFGLLPVLLALGLPVSLSGPIANLFAVPLVSALIVPLSLLGTSLLWLPDVGELLLWLAGGLLAFLFDALQWLAGWQPAWLSTSLPLWSWLLVALGMLLILSPSGVPFRALGWVFFAPLLFPPTNEPAVGQAEVWVFDVGQGLAVLVRTRKHALLYDAGPRYGDFDIGERVVFPSLRALGLADLDLLILSHADSDHSGGAEAIQRLLPAARVLSGEPERLPATLGAEWCRSGDRWEWDQVSFTLWQWPESKNSNQSSCVLLVEAAGERLLLTGDIDAAAEQALIASDMPLEVRWLLVPHHGSRSSSSAAFIEAASAEGALVSRSLHNAFGHPHPDVVQRLQASNTQLYDTAEQGAIRILLGRFESAQGLRAERRFWREK
;
A
#
# COMPACT_ATOMS: atom_id res chain seq x y z
N MET A 1 12.67 27.55 -7.32
CA MET A 1 12.33 26.19 -7.64
C MET A 1 12.73 25.22 -6.52
N LEU A 2 14.02 24.92 -6.27
CA LEU A 2 14.40 23.96 -5.21
C LEU A 2 13.84 24.34 -3.83
N ALA A 3 13.87 25.63 -3.46
CA ALA A 3 13.32 26.09 -2.20
C ALA A 3 11.78 25.93 -2.16
N LEU A 4 11.09 26.16 -3.27
CA LEU A 4 9.65 25.97 -3.39
C LEU A 4 9.31 24.47 -3.22
N ALA A 5 9.99 23.60 -3.99
CA ALA A 5 9.83 22.15 -3.85
C ALA A 5 10.08 21.67 -2.40
N ALA A 6 11.15 22.17 -1.77
CA ALA A 6 11.47 21.81 -0.39
C ALA A 6 10.36 22.21 0.60
N GLY A 7 9.78 23.42 0.44
CA GLY A 7 8.65 23.87 1.23
C GLY A 7 7.40 22.99 1.05
N LEU A 8 7.08 22.65 -0.21
CA LEU A 8 5.95 21.78 -0.55
C LEU A 8 6.12 20.36 -0.02
N LEU A 9 7.32 19.80 -0.13
CA LEU A 9 7.64 18.43 0.30
C LEU A 9 7.75 18.27 1.82
N LEU A 10 8.03 19.37 2.56
CA LEU A 10 8.13 19.33 4.02
C LEU A 10 6.82 18.84 4.67
N LEU A 11 5.69 19.06 4.02
CA LEU A 11 4.37 18.59 4.47
C LEU A 11 4.38 17.11 4.89
N ARG A 12 5.01 16.24 4.11
CA ARG A 12 5.04 14.78 4.38
C ARG A 12 5.65 14.43 5.74
N PHE A 13 6.56 15.24 6.23
CA PHE A 13 7.34 14.95 7.45
C PHE A 13 6.74 15.57 8.70
N LEU A 14 5.63 16.29 8.58
CA LEU A 14 5.01 16.96 9.72
C LEU A 14 4.26 15.95 10.62
N PRO A 15 4.51 15.98 11.93
CA PRO A 15 3.68 15.25 12.90
C PRO A 15 2.30 15.87 13.09
N GLN A 16 2.20 17.20 12.93
CA GLN A 16 0.97 18.00 13.05
C GLN A 16 1.05 19.17 12.09
N LEU A 17 -0.10 19.62 11.56
CA LEU A 17 -0.16 20.83 10.76
C LEU A 17 -0.02 22.08 11.66
N PRO A 18 0.64 23.14 11.17
CA PRO A 18 0.53 24.46 11.80
C PRO A 18 -0.93 24.87 11.88
N PRO A 19 -1.37 25.51 12.98
CA PRO A 19 -2.75 25.97 13.09
C PRO A 19 -3.07 27.01 12.00
N MET A 20 -4.33 27.08 11.58
CA MET A 20 -4.76 27.96 10.47
C MET A 20 -4.34 29.44 10.65
N TRP A 21 -4.32 29.93 11.89
CA TRP A 21 -3.89 31.31 12.18
C TRP A 21 -2.39 31.55 11.91
N ALA A 22 -1.56 30.51 11.90
CA ALA A 22 -0.12 30.64 11.62
C ALA A 22 0.18 30.73 10.11
N LEU A 23 -0.72 30.28 9.25
CA LEU A 23 -0.52 30.30 7.79
C LEU A 23 -0.35 31.73 7.23
N PRO A 24 -1.18 32.72 7.58
CA PRO A 24 -0.93 34.12 7.18
C PRO A 24 0.44 34.64 7.58
N LEU A 25 0.96 34.26 8.77
CA LEU A 25 2.29 34.65 9.21
C LEU A 25 3.39 34.04 8.34
N ILE A 26 3.23 32.79 7.92
CA ILE A 26 4.16 32.13 6.99
C ILE A 26 4.18 32.86 5.65
N PHE A 27 3.01 33.23 5.10
CA PHE A 27 2.93 33.98 3.83
C PHE A 27 3.51 35.40 3.98
N ILE A 28 3.22 36.11 5.08
CA ILE A 28 3.79 37.44 5.36
C ILE A 28 5.31 37.34 5.49
N THR A 29 5.83 36.32 6.19
CA THR A 29 7.28 36.06 6.26
C THR A 29 7.86 35.85 4.87
N GLY A 30 7.19 35.06 4.03
CA GLY A 30 7.57 34.89 2.63
C GLY A 30 7.64 36.21 1.88
N LEU A 31 6.63 37.06 1.99
CA LEU A 31 6.61 38.39 1.36
C LEU A 31 7.76 39.27 1.87
N ALA A 32 8.02 39.28 3.17
CA ALA A 32 9.11 40.05 3.78
C ALA A 32 10.51 39.60 3.33
N LEU A 33 10.69 38.32 2.99
CA LEU A 33 11.95 37.77 2.51
C LEU A 33 12.22 38.06 1.01
N LEU A 34 11.21 38.41 0.21
CA LEU A 34 11.36 38.63 -1.23
C LEU A 34 12.40 39.70 -1.60
N PRO A 35 12.45 40.89 -0.93
CA PRO A 35 13.40 41.93 -1.27
C PRO A 35 14.81 41.65 -0.70
N LEU A 36 14.98 40.61 0.13
CA LEU A 36 16.24 40.32 0.80
C LEU A 36 17.09 39.35 -0.03
N ARG A 37 18.42 39.30 0.26
CA ARG A 37 19.34 38.35 -0.36
C ARG A 37 18.95 36.87 -0.11
N VAL A 38 18.07 36.62 0.86
CA VAL A 38 17.53 35.29 1.22
C VAL A 38 16.18 35.01 0.55
N TRP A 39 15.87 35.68 -0.57
CA TRP A 39 14.63 35.49 -1.35
C TRP A 39 14.27 34.03 -1.66
N PRO A 40 15.22 33.04 -1.76
CA PRO A 40 14.80 31.64 -1.90
C PRO A 40 13.95 31.13 -0.72
N GLY A 41 14.19 31.70 0.50
CA GLY A 41 13.37 31.43 1.68
C GLY A 41 11.90 31.88 1.53
N ALA A 42 11.66 32.92 0.73
CA ALA A 42 10.29 33.35 0.40
C ALA A 42 9.53 32.23 -0.34
N PHE A 43 10.13 31.63 -1.35
CA PHE A 43 9.53 30.51 -2.10
C PHE A 43 9.33 29.28 -1.24
N PHE A 44 10.25 28.99 -0.31
CA PHE A 44 10.05 27.94 0.68
C PHE A 44 8.80 28.21 1.54
N CYS A 45 8.66 29.43 2.07
CA CYS A 45 7.50 29.81 2.88
C CYS A 45 6.20 29.71 2.08
N PHE A 46 6.18 30.17 0.83
CA PHE A 46 5.01 30.07 -0.03
C PHE A 46 4.64 28.61 -0.32
N GLY A 47 5.62 27.76 -0.67
CA GLY A 47 5.40 26.35 -0.89
C GLY A 47 4.88 25.64 0.37
N PHE A 48 5.51 25.89 1.50
CA PHE A 48 5.10 25.30 2.77
C PHE A 48 3.69 25.77 3.22
N GLY A 49 3.43 27.06 3.13
CA GLY A 49 2.10 27.62 3.45
C GLY A 49 1.01 27.06 2.56
N TRP A 50 1.25 26.96 1.24
CA TRP A 50 0.33 26.36 0.28
C TRP A 50 0.05 24.89 0.57
N ALA A 51 1.10 24.10 0.86
CA ALA A 51 0.97 22.68 1.18
C ALA A 51 0.13 22.46 2.45
N CYS A 52 0.39 23.25 3.51
CA CYS A 52 -0.38 23.19 4.75
C CYS A 52 -1.84 23.62 4.53
N LEU A 53 -2.10 24.67 3.76
CA LEU A 53 -3.46 25.13 3.44
C LEU A 53 -4.25 24.05 2.68
N SER A 54 -3.63 23.44 1.65
CA SER A 54 -4.23 22.34 0.89
C SER A 54 -4.54 21.13 1.78
N ALA A 55 -3.64 20.82 2.74
CA ALA A 55 -3.87 19.73 3.68
C ALA A 55 -5.02 20.03 4.65
N HIS A 56 -5.12 21.26 5.16
CA HIS A 56 -6.28 21.66 5.99
C HIS A 56 -7.60 21.49 5.24
N TRP A 57 -7.70 22.01 4.01
CA TRP A 57 -8.92 21.86 3.21
C TRP A 57 -9.31 20.39 2.98
N ALA A 58 -8.33 19.51 2.75
CA ALA A 58 -8.61 18.09 2.58
C ALA A 58 -9.00 17.38 3.88
N LEU A 59 -8.48 17.85 5.03
CA LEU A 59 -8.87 17.33 6.35
C LEU A 59 -10.25 17.83 6.77
N ASP A 60 -10.59 19.07 6.43
CA ASP A 60 -11.91 19.67 6.71
C ASP A 60 -13.04 19.01 5.91
N ASP A 61 -12.72 18.40 4.74
CA ASP A 61 -13.66 17.61 3.93
C ASP A 61 -13.81 16.15 4.42
N ARG A 62 -13.29 15.79 5.60
CA ARG A 62 -13.52 14.48 6.21
C ARG A 62 -14.88 14.41 6.90
N LEU A 63 -15.43 13.20 6.96
CA LEU A 63 -16.66 12.94 7.70
C LEU A 63 -16.53 13.41 9.17
N PRO A 64 -17.43 14.20 9.71
CA PRO A 64 -17.43 14.61 11.12
C PRO A 64 -17.50 13.40 12.08
N VAL A 65 -16.91 13.56 13.26
CA VAL A 65 -16.81 12.45 14.26
C VAL A 65 -18.19 11.97 14.70
N ASP A 66 -19.14 12.89 14.87
CA ASP A 66 -20.51 12.59 15.28
C ASP A 66 -21.33 11.84 14.24
N LEU A 67 -20.87 11.83 12.97
CA LEU A 67 -21.50 11.10 11.86
C LEU A 67 -20.82 9.73 11.58
N ASP A 68 -19.72 9.43 12.27
CA ASP A 68 -18.95 8.20 12.06
C ASP A 68 -19.76 6.95 12.42
N GLY A 69 -19.72 5.93 11.55
CA GLY A 69 -20.43 4.66 11.73
C GLY A 69 -21.95 4.73 11.51
N ARG A 70 -22.51 5.87 11.10
CA ARG A 70 -23.94 6.03 10.84
C ARG A 70 -24.31 5.76 9.39
N THR A 71 -25.60 5.45 9.16
CA THR A 71 -26.15 5.21 7.81
C THR A 71 -26.91 6.43 7.32
N PHE A 72 -26.56 6.89 6.12
CA PHE A 72 -27.16 8.06 5.48
C PHE A 72 -27.71 7.71 4.11
N TRP A 73 -28.85 8.31 3.75
CA TRP A 73 -29.30 8.42 2.39
C TRP A 73 -28.60 9.58 1.71
N MET A 74 -27.95 9.29 0.61
CA MET A 74 -27.25 10.29 -0.20
C MET A 74 -27.48 10.01 -1.69
N GLU A 75 -27.45 11.06 -2.48
CA GLU A 75 -27.46 10.97 -3.94
C GLU A 75 -26.15 11.50 -4.47
N GLY A 76 -25.57 10.84 -5.45
CA GLY A 76 -24.31 11.26 -6.03
C GLY A 76 -24.02 10.57 -7.36
N ARG A 77 -22.93 10.96 -7.98
CA ARG A 77 -22.47 10.47 -9.28
C ARG A 77 -21.28 9.54 -9.09
N VAL A 78 -21.35 8.36 -9.70
CA VAL A 78 -20.23 7.40 -9.76
C VAL A 78 -19.08 8.00 -10.57
N THR A 79 -17.88 8.06 -9.99
CA THR A 79 -16.68 8.56 -10.65
C THR A 79 -15.61 7.46 -10.71
N GLY A 80 -14.67 7.62 -11.64
CA GLY A 80 -13.69 6.56 -11.90
C GLY A 80 -14.30 5.34 -12.59
N LEU A 81 -13.58 4.26 -12.60
CA LEU A 81 -14.07 2.95 -13.07
C LEU A 81 -14.42 2.11 -11.83
N PRO A 82 -15.66 1.59 -11.73
CA PRO A 82 -16.01 0.67 -10.64
C PRO A 82 -15.18 -0.62 -10.73
N ASP A 83 -14.61 -1.02 -9.61
CA ASP A 83 -13.88 -2.29 -9.46
C ASP A 83 -14.85 -3.38 -8.98
N ILE A 84 -14.86 -4.52 -9.66
CA ILE A 84 -15.71 -5.66 -9.32
C ILE A 84 -14.80 -6.85 -9.02
N SER A 85 -14.71 -7.20 -7.75
CA SER A 85 -13.94 -8.35 -7.29
C SER A 85 -14.70 -9.09 -6.18
N ASP A 86 -14.70 -10.43 -6.21
CA ASP A 86 -15.28 -11.30 -5.18
C ASP A 86 -16.75 -10.99 -4.82
N GLY A 87 -17.56 -10.59 -5.82
CA GLY A 87 -18.96 -10.23 -5.58
C GLY A 87 -19.15 -8.88 -4.86
N VAL A 88 -18.07 -8.08 -4.75
CA VAL A 88 -18.09 -6.73 -4.16
C VAL A 88 -17.81 -5.71 -5.25
N VAL A 89 -18.70 -4.73 -5.41
CA VAL A 89 -18.50 -3.58 -6.29
C VAL A 89 -17.94 -2.44 -5.48
N ARG A 90 -16.68 -2.03 -5.76
CA ARG A 90 -16.03 -0.89 -5.13
C ARG A 90 -16.00 0.29 -6.09
N PHE A 91 -16.43 1.46 -5.63
CA PHE A 91 -16.52 2.65 -6.46
C PHE A 91 -16.43 3.92 -5.62
N GLU A 92 -16.23 5.04 -6.30
CA GLU A 92 -16.21 6.36 -5.68
C GLU A 92 -17.44 7.15 -6.10
N LEU A 93 -17.98 7.91 -5.15
CA LEU A 93 -19.14 8.78 -5.36
C LEU A 93 -18.72 10.23 -5.14
N VAL A 94 -19.10 11.11 -6.06
CA VAL A 94 -18.88 12.56 -6.02
C VAL A 94 -20.18 13.31 -6.25
N ASP A 95 -20.13 14.64 -6.15
CA ASP A 95 -21.32 15.51 -6.28
C ASP A 95 -22.43 15.08 -5.31
N ILE A 96 -22.02 14.81 -4.06
CA ILE A 96 -22.88 14.21 -3.04
C ILE A 96 -23.88 15.24 -2.52
N SER A 97 -25.17 14.88 -2.59
CA SER A 97 -26.25 15.61 -1.96
C SER A 97 -26.98 14.74 -0.94
N SER A 98 -27.28 15.29 0.21
CA SER A 98 -27.98 14.62 1.30
C SER A 98 -28.77 15.63 2.12
N ARG A 99 -29.75 15.14 2.89
CA ARG A 99 -30.45 15.97 3.90
C ARG A 99 -29.56 16.34 5.09
N HIS A 100 -28.47 15.60 5.29
CA HIS A 100 -27.48 15.88 6.34
C HIS A 100 -26.37 16.76 5.77
N ALA A 101 -26.12 17.88 6.43
CA ALA A 101 -24.96 18.73 6.13
C ALA A 101 -23.67 18.06 6.62
N GLY A 102 -22.53 18.41 6.00
CA GLY A 102 -21.21 17.95 6.44
C GLY A 102 -20.79 16.58 5.92
N LEU A 103 -21.49 16.02 4.92
CA LEU A 103 -20.95 14.85 4.22
C LEU A 103 -19.79 15.26 3.31
N PRO A 104 -18.74 14.42 3.20
CA PRO A 104 -17.58 14.68 2.35
C PRO A 104 -17.97 14.83 0.88
N SER A 105 -17.19 15.62 0.14
CA SER A 105 -17.37 15.83 -1.30
C SER A 105 -17.10 14.56 -2.13
N ARG A 106 -16.24 13.65 -1.61
CA ARG A 106 -15.87 12.37 -2.24
C ARG A 106 -15.85 11.26 -1.20
N VAL A 107 -16.54 10.16 -1.50
CA VAL A 107 -16.57 8.95 -0.66
C VAL A 107 -16.25 7.71 -1.46
N ARG A 108 -15.61 6.72 -0.82
CA ARG A 108 -15.34 5.40 -1.39
C ARG A 108 -16.28 4.38 -0.78
N LEU A 109 -17.03 3.68 -1.62
CA LEU A 109 -18.10 2.78 -1.22
C LEU A 109 -17.85 1.36 -1.70
N ALA A 110 -18.27 0.40 -0.88
CA ALA A 110 -18.31 -1.02 -1.21
C ALA A 110 -19.75 -1.52 -1.19
N TRP A 111 -20.17 -2.23 -2.24
CA TRP A 111 -21.50 -2.82 -2.37
C TRP A 111 -21.39 -4.33 -2.53
N TYR A 112 -21.73 -5.06 -1.49
CA TYR A 112 -21.74 -6.51 -1.48
C TYR A 112 -22.98 -7.02 -2.23
N GLY A 113 -22.78 -7.88 -3.24
CA GLY A 113 -23.87 -8.36 -4.09
C GLY A 113 -24.60 -7.26 -4.87
N GLY A 114 -23.93 -6.09 -5.05
CA GLY A 114 -24.49 -4.96 -5.79
C GLY A 114 -24.58 -5.22 -7.29
N PRO A 115 -25.37 -4.40 -8.01
CA PRO A 115 -25.46 -4.47 -9.48
C PRO A 115 -24.16 -3.97 -10.11
N THR A 116 -23.99 -4.27 -11.40
CA THR A 116 -22.91 -3.67 -12.20
C THR A 116 -23.14 -2.16 -12.33
N LEU A 117 -22.21 -1.36 -11.82
CA LEU A 117 -22.26 0.09 -11.89
C LEU A 117 -21.47 0.59 -13.08
N GLN A 118 -21.91 1.71 -13.65
CA GLN A 118 -21.19 2.39 -14.74
C GLN A 118 -20.73 3.78 -14.31
N ALA A 119 -19.54 4.18 -14.75
CA ALA A 119 -19.04 5.51 -14.51
C ALA A 119 -19.97 6.59 -15.09
N GLY A 120 -20.28 7.60 -14.29
CA GLY A 120 -21.20 8.69 -14.66
C GLY A 120 -22.66 8.48 -14.22
N GLU A 121 -23.05 7.27 -13.80
CA GLU A 121 -24.38 7.02 -13.29
C GLU A 121 -24.63 7.82 -11.99
N ARG A 122 -25.87 8.22 -11.80
CA ARG A 122 -26.35 8.78 -10.53
C ARG A 122 -27.14 7.73 -9.76
N TRP A 123 -26.81 7.64 -8.48
CA TRP A 123 -27.45 6.70 -7.57
C TRP A 123 -27.89 7.39 -6.29
N ARG A 124 -29.03 6.99 -5.80
CA ARG A 124 -29.48 7.30 -4.45
C ARG A 124 -29.20 6.11 -3.56
N LEU A 125 -28.32 6.26 -2.60
CA LEU A 125 -27.71 5.17 -1.83
C LEU A 125 -27.91 5.39 -0.33
N ALA A 126 -28.28 4.32 0.38
CA ALA A 126 -28.17 4.27 1.83
C ALA A 126 -26.83 3.61 2.17
N ALA A 127 -25.88 4.37 2.68
CA ALA A 127 -24.53 3.87 3.02
C ALA A 127 -24.19 4.12 4.49
N LYS A 128 -23.66 3.09 5.15
CA LYS A 128 -23.02 3.24 6.46
C LYS A 128 -21.62 3.81 6.22
N LEU A 129 -21.44 5.09 6.56
CA LEU A 129 -20.17 5.80 6.37
C LEU A 129 -19.26 5.64 7.58
N LYS A 130 -17.96 5.57 7.31
CA LYS A 130 -16.90 5.53 8.31
C LYS A 130 -15.85 6.58 7.96
N ARG A 131 -15.27 7.20 8.97
CA ARG A 131 -14.11 8.08 8.79
C ARG A 131 -12.95 7.32 8.16
N PRO A 132 -12.06 8.04 7.42
CA PRO A 132 -10.86 7.44 6.86
C PRO A 132 -9.97 6.87 7.97
N ARG A 133 -9.94 5.55 8.11
CA ARG A 133 -9.10 4.86 9.08
C ARG A 133 -8.48 3.62 8.46
N GLY A 134 -7.20 3.39 8.72
CA GLY A 134 -6.43 2.25 8.25
C GLY A 134 -5.86 1.43 9.39
N LEU A 135 -5.40 0.22 9.10
CA LEU A 135 -4.65 -0.63 10.01
C LEU A 135 -3.23 -0.04 10.16
N VAL A 136 -2.74 0.06 11.38
CA VAL A 136 -1.41 0.62 11.68
C VAL A 136 -0.51 -0.43 12.29
N ASN A 137 0.43 -0.94 11.50
CA ASN A 137 1.39 -1.98 11.86
C ASN A 137 2.81 -1.59 11.43
N PRO A 138 3.85 -2.27 11.92
CA PRO A 138 5.21 -2.06 11.43
C PRO A 138 5.27 -2.23 9.91
N ASN A 139 5.74 -1.21 9.20
CA ASN A 139 5.91 -1.19 7.73
C ASN A 139 4.67 -1.57 6.91
N SER A 140 3.46 -1.40 7.45
CA SER A 140 2.22 -1.61 6.72
C SER A 140 1.89 -0.45 5.78
N PHE A 141 1.05 -0.71 4.78
CA PHE A 141 0.55 0.31 3.87
C PHE A 141 -0.27 1.37 4.63
N ASP A 142 0.12 2.66 4.52
CA ASP A 142 -0.58 3.77 5.17
C ASP A 142 -1.83 4.16 4.36
N TYR A 143 -2.94 3.45 4.65
CA TYR A 143 -4.21 3.64 3.97
C TYR A 143 -4.82 5.03 4.24
N GLU A 144 -4.58 5.62 5.43
CA GLU A 144 -5.08 6.96 5.78
C GLU A 144 -4.37 8.05 4.96
N ALA A 145 -3.05 7.92 4.78
CA ALA A 145 -2.28 8.78 3.88
C ALA A 145 -2.77 8.68 2.43
N TRP A 146 -3.06 7.45 1.98
CA TRP A 146 -3.55 7.20 0.64
C TRP A 146 -4.95 7.80 0.41
N LEU A 147 -5.89 7.61 1.35
CA LEU A 147 -7.23 8.21 1.28
C LEU A 147 -7.16 9.74 1.24
N LEU A 148 -6.32 10.36 2.09
CA LEU A 148 -6.14 11.81 2.10
C LEU A 148 -5.57 12.31 0.77
N ALA A 149 -4.56 11.61 0.21
CA ALA A 149 -3.97 11.96 -1.07
C ALA A 149 -4.96 11.81 -2.25
N GLN A 150 -5.97 10.94 -2.12
CA GLN A 150 -7.08 10.82 -3.08
C GLN A 150 -8.25 11.76 -2.77
N ARG A 151 -8.14 12.56 -1.70
CA ARG A 151 -9.21 13.45 -1.21
C ARG A 151 -10.51 12.71 -0.92
N ILE A 152 -10.41 11.48 -0.40
CA ILE A 152 -11.55 10.66 0.01
C ILE A 152 -11.83 10.97 1.49
N GLY A 153 -12.96 11.63 1.75
CA GLY A 153 -13.32 12.08 3.08
C GLY A 153 -14.05 11.04 3.93
N ALA A 154 -14.56 9.95 3.33
CA ALA A 154 -15.14 8.81 4.03
C ALA A 154 -15.06 7.54 3.20
N SER A 155 -15.06 6.39 3.89
CA SER A 155 -15.33 5.08 3.30
C SER A 155 -16.67 4.55 3.79
N GLY A 156 -17.29 3.62 3.06
CA GLY A 156 -18.58 3.10 3.53
C GLY A 156 -19.03 1.83 2.82
N THR A 157 -20.11 1.25 3.38
CA THR A 157 -20.75 0.06 2.87
C THR A 157 -22.20 0.37 2.54
N ILE A 158 -22.66 -0.03 1.34
CA ILE A 158 -24.02 0.17 0.87
C ILE A 158 -24.95 -0.80 1.59
N LYS A 159 -26.10 -0.29 2.04
CA LYS A 159 -27.20 -1.07 2.63
C LYS A 159 -28.39 -1.20 1.69
N ALA A 160 -28.65 -0.15 0.90
CA ALA A 160 -29.68 -0.13 -0.13
C ALA A 160 -29.34 0.93 -1.18
N GLY A 161 -29.84 0.76 -2.40
CA GLY A 161 -29.62 1.74 -3.46
C GLY A 161 -30.67 1.68 -4.57
N GLU A 162 -30.95 2.84 -5.15
CA GLU A 162 -31.82 3.03 -6.30
C GLU A 162 -31.07 3.81 -7.37
N ARG A 163 -31.15 3.35 -8.61
CA ARG A 163 -30.62 4.10 -9.76
C ARG A 163 -31.54 5.30 -10.05
N VAL A 164 -30.97 6.48 -10.05
CA VAL A 164 -31.71 7.67 -10.43
C VAL A 164 -31.76 7.75 -11.95
N PRO A 165 -32.94 7.81 -12.58
CA PRO A 165 -33.05 7.93 -14.02
C PRO A 165 -32.32 9.19 -14.50
N LEU A 166 -31.34 9.03 -15.35
CA LEU A 166 -30.65 10.14 -16.01
C LEU A 166 -31.41 10.56 -17.26
N ALA A 167 -31.58 11.85 -17.47
CA ALA A 167 -31.87 12.38 -18.79
C ALA A 167 -30.79 11.84 -19.78
N GLN A 168 -31.22 11.30 -20.92
CA GLN A 168 -30.37 10.60 -21.90
C GLN A 168 -29.02 11.31 -22.14
N GLY A 169 -27.92 10.62 -21.99
CA GLY A 169 -26.67 11.03 -22.57
C GLY A 169 -25.38 10.96 -21.72
N ASN A 170 -25.37 10.55 -20.46
CA ASN A 170 -24.18 10.71 -19.61
C ASN A 170 -23.47 9.40 -19.21
N GLN A 171 -23.53 8.35 -20.01
CA GLN A 171 -22.62 7.21 -19.81
C GLN A 171 -21.19 7.64 -20.20
N SER A 172 -20.24 7.36 -19.33
CA SER A 172 -18.83 7.62 -19.61
C SER A 172 -18.41 6.84 -20.85
N TRP A 173 -17.94 7.57 -21.89
CA TRP A 173 -17.39 6.95 -23.11
C TRP A 173 -16.22 6.02 -22.79
N ARG A 174 -15.45 6.32 -21.71
CA ARG A 174 -14.31 5.53 -21.24
C ARG A 174 -14.79 4.17 -20.73
N ASP A 175 -15.91 4.11 -20.00
CA ASP A 175 -16.47 2.84 -19.51
C ASP A 175 -17.04 2.00 -20.65
N ARG A 176 -17.71 2.62 -21.63
CA ARG A 176 -18.13 1.92 -22.84
C ARG A 176 -16.97 1.31 -23.62
N LEU A 177 -15.86 2.05 -23.71
CA LEU A 177 -14.64 1.53 -24.35
C LEU A 177 -14.05 0.37 -23.54
N ARG A 178 -13.99 0.51 -22.19
CA ARG A 178 -13.58 -0.56 -21.30
C ARG A 178 -14.38 -1.85 -21.51
N GLN A 179 -15.71 -1.76 -21.50
CA GLN A 179 -16.58 -2.92 -21.69
C GLN A 179 -16.35 -3.56 -23.07
N ARG A 180 -16.13 -2.75 -24.10
CA ARG A 180 -15.83 -3.25 -25.43
C ARG A 180 -14.48 -3.96 -25.48
N LEU A 181 -13.45 -3.44 -24.80
CA LEU A 181 -12.15 -4.10 -24.70
C LEU A 181 -12.21 -5.42 -23.96
N LEU A 182 -12.99 -5.47 -22.86
CA LEU A 182 -13.18 -6.70 -22.08
C LEU A 182 -13.97 -7.77 -22.83
N ALA A 183 -14.80 -7.39 -23.82
CA ALA A 183 -15.58 -8.30 -24.64
C ALA A 183 -14.78 -8.88 -25.82
N VAL A 184 -13.63 -8.31 -26.18
CA VAL A 184 -12.77 -8.81 -27.27
C VAL A 184 -12.04 -10.07 -26.80
N ASP A 185 -11.97 -11.08 -27.69
CA ASP A 185 -11.09 -12.23 -27.46
C ASP A 185 -9.62 -11.77 -27.63
N ALA A 186 -8.92 -11.68 -26.49
CA ALA A 186 -7.50 -11.34 -26.41
C ALA A 186 -6.71 -12.47 -25.75
N GLN A 187 -7.02 -13.72 -26.08
CA GLN A 187 -6.35 -14.91 -25.54
C GLN A 187 -6.34 -14.92 -23.98
N GLY A 188 -7.47 -14.53 -23.37
CA GLY A 188 -7.63 -14.46 -21.92
C GLY A 188 -6.96 -13.25 -21.26
N ARG A 189 -6.38 -12.31 -22.03
CA ARG A 189 -5.64 -11.13 -21.50
C ARG A 189 -6.34 -9.79 -21.77
N SER A 190 -7.65 -9.81 -22.01
CA SER A 190 -8.45 -8.59 -22.25
C SER A 190 -8.37 -7.61 -21.05
N GLY A 191 -8.33 -8.12 -19.82
CA GLY A 191 -8.13 -7.31 -18.60
C GLY A 191 -6.78 -6.57 -18.60
N ALA A 192 -5.70 -7.23 -18.99
CA ALA A 192 -4.39 -6.59 -19.08
C ALA A 192 -4.34 -5.53 -20.20
N ILE A 193 -5.04 -5.75 -21.32
CA ILE A 193 -5.19 -4.73 -22.39
C ILE A 193 -5.99 -3.53 -21.86
N ALA A 194 -7.08 -3.76 -21.10
CA ALA A 194 -7.84 -2.68 -20.49
C ALA A 194 -6.99 -1.86 -19.51
N ALA A 195 -6.12 -2.52 -18.73
CA ALA A 195 -5.16 -1.84 -17.86
C ALA A 195 -4.21 -0.92 -18.63
N LEU A 196 -3.68 -1.38 -19.77
CA LEU A 196 -2.75 -0.61 -20.60
C LEU A 196 -3.41 0.51 -21.41
N VAL A 197 -4.68 0.38 -21.79
CA VAL A 197 -5.36 1.34 -22.66
C VAL A 197 -6.15 2.38 -21.86
N VAL A 198 -6.99 1.93 -20.95
CA VAL A 198 -7.89 2.81 -20.17
C VAL A 198 -7.52 2.92 -18.71
N GLY A 199 -6.48 2.23 -18.23
CA GLY A 199 -6.04 2.25 -16.83
C GLY A 199 -6.95 1.47 -15.89
N ASP A 200 -7.69 0.47 -16.41
CA ASP A 200 -8.52 -0.41 -15.61
C ASP A 200 -7.80 -1.73 -15.33
N ASP A 201 -7.29 -1.85 -14.13
CA ASP A 201 -6.55 -3.04 -13.67
C ASP A 201 -7.42 -4.08 -12.96
N SER A 202 -8.72 -3.86 -12.87
CA SER A 202 -9.68 -4.75 -12.21
C SER A 202 -9.79 -6.14 -12.88
N GLY A 203 -9.38 -6.25 -14.14
CA GLY A 203 -9.34 -7.50 -14.88
C GLY A 203 -8.05 -8.33 -14.69
N LEU A 204 -7.12 -7.87 -13.85
CA LEU A 204 -5.92 -8.63 -13.47
C LEU A 204 -6.19 -9.45 -12.21
N SER A 205 -5.85 -10.72 -12.24
CA SER A 205 -6.02 -11.62 -11.09
C SER A 205 -5.00 -11.34 -9.98
N THR A 206 -5.28 -11.81 -8.76
CA THR A 206 -4.32 -11.74 -7.65
C THR A 206 -3.02 -12.48 -7.97
N SER A 207 -3.09 -13.59 -8.75
CA SER A 207 -1.91 -14.30 -9.24
C SER A 207 -1.09 -13.47 -10.23
N ASP A 208 -1.74 -12.73 -11.15
CA ASP A 208 -1.05 -11.82 -12.07
C ASP A 208 -0.28 -10.74 -11.30
N TRP A 209 -0.92 -10.14 -10.30
CA TRP A 209 -0.27 -9.14 -9.45
C TRP A 209 0.94 -9.69 -8.69
N ARG A 210 0.86 -10.92 -8.17
CA ARG A 210 2.02 -11.58 -7.52
C ARG A 210 3.17 -11.78 -8.50
N ILE A 211 2.91 -12.32 -9.69
CA ILE A 211 3.93 -12.50 -10.73
C ILE A 211 4.62 -11.17 -11.06
N LEU A 212 3.84 -10.10 -11.22
CA LEU A 212 4.36 -8.77 -11.51
C LEU A 212 5.20 -8.20 -10.36
N GLN A 213 4.80 -8.44 -9.10
CA GLN A 213 5.55 -8.03 -7.91
C GLN A 213 6.86 -8.81 -7.78
N ASP A 214 6.82 -10.14 -7.91
CA ASP A 214 7.99 -11.01 -7.78
C ASP A 214 9.03 -10.73 -8.86
N THR A 215 8.60 -10.30 -10.04
CA THR A 215 9.48 -9.94 -11.16
C THR A 215 9.79 -8.44 -11.25
N GLY A 216 9.25 -7.60 -10.35
CA GLY A 216 9.47 -6.15 -10.36
C GLY A 216 8.93 -5.44 -11.60
N THR A 217 7.90 -6.02 -12.26
CA THR A 217 7.31 -5.52 -13.50
C THR A 217 5.93 -4.86 -13.33
N VAL A 218 5.48 -4.64 -12.10
CA VAL A 218 4.20 -3.96 -11.76
C VAL A 218 4.00 -2.67 -12.55
N HIS A 219 5.07 -1.87 -12.71
CA HIS A 219 5.04 -0.59 -13.38
C HIS A 219 4.75 -0.68 -14.89
N LEU A 220 4.80 -1.87 -15.49
CA LEU A 220 4.48 -2.10 -16.90
C LEU A 220 2.98 -2.29 -17.15
N MET A 221 2.22 -2.76 -16.14
CA MET A 221 0.77 -2.98 -16.26
C MET A 221 -0.06 -1.77 -15.79
N VAL A 222 0.59 -0.79 -15.18
CA VAL A 222 -0.02 0.51 -14.85
C VAL A 222 0.37 1.51 -15.93
N ILE A 223 -0.56 2.36 -16.38
CA ILE A 223 -0.23 3.41 -17.38
C ILE A 223 0.84 4.32 -16.79
N SER A 224 2.04 4.22 -17.35
CA SER A 224 3.24 4.88 -16.83
C SER A 224 3.65 6.08 -17.70
N GLY A 225 4.51 6.94 -17.13
CA GLY A 225 5.15 8.01 -17.86
C GLY A 225 5.97 7.53 -19.06
N GLN A 226 6.46 6.29 -19.02
CA GLN A 226 7.17 5.66 -20.12
C GLN A 226 6.25 5.44 -21.34
N HIS A 227 5.02 4.97 -21.12
CA HIS A 227 4.04 4.72 -22.20
C HIS A 227 3.64 6.03 -22.89
N VAL A 228 3.34 7.08 -22.09
CA VAL A 228 3.02 8.41 -22.62
C VAL A 228 4.20 9.01 -23.39
N GLY A 229 5.41 8.93 -22.81
CA GLY A 229 6.63 9.44 -23.44
C GLY A 229 7.00 8.69 -24.71
N MET A 230 6.76 7.39 -24.76
CA MET A 230 7.02 6.55 -25.93
C MET A 230 6.04 6.88 -27.07
N LEU A 231 4.73 7.00 -26.79
CA LEU A 231 3.75 7.39 -27.80
C LEU A 231 4.09 8.78 -28.38
N ALA A 232 4.42 9.73 -27.50
CA ALA A 232 4.86 11.05 -27.92
C ALA A 232 6.13 10.98 -28.78
N GLY A 233 7.11 10.16 -28.37
CA GLY A 233 8.35 9.92 -29.11
C GLY A 233 8.13 9.24 -30.46
N LEU A 234 7.22 8.28 -30.56
CA LEU A 234 6.82 7.64 -31.81
C LEU A 234 6.20 8.64 -32.78
N LEU A 235 5.23 9.44 -32.32
CA LEU A 235 4.57 10.44 -33.18
C LEU A 235 5.53 11.54 -33.61
N TYR A 236 6.40 12.01 -32.70
CA TYR A 236 7.48 12.94 -33.04
C TYR A 236 8.43 12.33 -34.10
N GLY A 237 8.88 11.08 -33.84
CA GLY A 237 9.80 10.35 -34.68
C GLY A 237 9.25 10.08 -36.11
N LEU A 238 7.94 9.77 -36.19
CA LEU A 238 7.28 9.56 -37.48
C LEU A 238 7.37 10.81 -38.37
N VAL A 239 7.02 11.99 -37.84
CA VAL A 239 7.10 13.25 -38.60
C VAL A 239 8.56 13.59 -38.95
N ALA A 240 9.49 13.38 -38.00
CA ALA A 240 10.91 13.60 -38.23
C ALA A 240 11.47 12.67 -39.33
N LEU A 241 11.00 11.42 -39.35
CA LEU A 241 11.39 10.43 -40.37
C LEU A 241 10.84 10.79 -41.76
N MET A 242 9.55 11.19 -41.83
CA MET A 242 8.93 11.69 -43.05
C MET A 242 9.69 12.91 -43.59
N ALA A 243 10.09 13.82 -42.70
CA ALA A 243 10.91 14.98 -43.09
C ALA A 243 12.29 14.56 -43.58
N ARG A 244 12.93 13.57 -42.96
CA ARG A 244 14.25 13.05 -43.37
C ARG A 244 14.21 12.32 -44.73
N TRP A 245 13.13 11.63 -45.02
CA TRP A 245 12.94 10.90 -46.28
C TRP A 245 12.39 11.78 -47.40
N GLY A 246 12.17 13.11 -47.18
CA GLY A 246 11.65 14.02 -48.16
C GLY A 246 10.15 13.87 -48.49
N ILE A 247 9.44 13.07 -47.72
CA ILE A 247 7.98 12.86 -47.83
C ILE A 247 7.20 14.06 -47.25
N TRP A 248 7.80 14.77 -46.27
CA TRP A 248 7.20 15.95 -45.66
C TRP A 248 7.23 17.16 -46.62
N PRO A 249 6.12 17.94 -46.69
CA PRO A 249 6.07 19.11 -47.60
C PRO A 249 7.19 20.11 -47.28
N PRO A 250 8.04 20.48 -48.26
CA PRO A 250 9.25 21.28 -48.01
C PRO A 250 8.95 22.73 -47.56
N ARG A 251 7.73 23.22 -47.81
CA ARG A 251 7.29 24.56 -47.42
C ARG A 251 6.79 24.63 -45.97
N VAL A 252 6.62 23.49 -45.29
CA VAL A 252 6.06 23.40 -43.95
C VAL A 252 7.17 23.00 -42.97
N ALA A 253 7.42 23.82 -41.96
CA ALA A 253 8.39 23.50 -40.92
C ALA A 253 7.95 22.24 -40.16
N TRP A 254 8.69 21.15 -40.25
CA TRP A 254 8.33 19.85 -39.66
C TRP A 254 8.36 19.84 -38.12
N LEU A 255 9.28 20.61 -37.51
CA LEU A 255 9.50 20.56 -36.05
C LEU A 255 8.28 20.98 -35.23
N PRO A 256 7.56 22.08 -35.52
CA PRO A 256 6.34 22.44 -34.82
C PRO A 256 5.25 21.36 -34.89
N TRP A 257 5.11 20.75 -36.08
CA TRP A 257 4.14 19.68 -36.30
C TRP A 257 4.51 18.39 -35.56
N ALA A 258 5.79 18.02 -35.55
CA ALA A 258 6.28 16.89 -34.77
C ALA A 258 6.00 17.08 -33.28
N CYS A 259 6.27 18.28 -32.75
CA CYS A 259 5.96 18.61 -31.35
C CYS A 259 4.44 18.67 -31.13
N GLY A 260 3.65 19.20 -32.05
CA GLY A 260 2.20 19.28 -31.98
C GLY A 260 1.55 17.89 -31.92
N PHE A 261 1.90 16.99 -32.87
CA PHE A 261 1.38 15.62 -32.86
C PHE A 261 1.81 14.83 -31.62
N ALA A 262 3.05 14.98 -31.17
CA ALA A 262 3.53 14.35 -29.97
C ALA A 262 2.76 14.82 -28.72
N LEU A 263 2.48 16.11 -28.61
CA LEU A 263 1.72 16.68 -27.49
C LEU A 263 0.25 16.22 -27.54
N VAL A 264 -0.39 16.28 -28.71
CA VAL A 264 -1.77 15.81 -28.88
C VAL A 264 -1.89 14.33 -28.55
N GLY A 265 -0.93 13.50 -28.99
CA GLY A 265 -0.89 12.08 -28.67
C GLY A 265 -0.71 11.82 -27.16
N ALA A 266 0.19 12.55 -26.50
CA ALA A 266 0.40 12.44 -25.05
C ALA A 266 -0.86 12.84 -24.25
N LEU A 267 -1.49 13.97 -24.61
CA LEU A 267 -2.71 14.44 -23.96
C LEU A 267 -3.91 13.55 -24.29
N GLY A 268 -4.01 13.04 -25.52
CA GLY A 268 -5.05 12.10 -25.94
C GLY A 268 -4.95 10.79 -25.18
N TYR A 269 -3.75 10.25 -25.01
CA TYR A 269 -3.55 9.05 -24.19
C TYR A 269 -3.83 9.34 -22.71
N GLY A 270 -3.43 10.52 -22.20
CA GLY A 270 -3.76 10.96 -20.86
C GLY A 270 -5.27 11.04 -20.63
N TRP A 271 -6.02 11.56 -21.59
CA TRP A 271 -7.48 11.62 -21.53
C TRP A 271 -8.12 10.22 -21.57
N LEU A 272 -7.61 9.32 -22.42
CA LEU A 272 -8.03 7.93 -22.50
C LEU A 272 -7.80 7.21 -21.14
N ALA A 273 -6.65 7.45 -20.52
CA ALA A 273 -6.26 6.93 -19.21
C ALA A 273 -7.00 7.59 -18.01
N GLY A 274 -7.83 8.63 -18.25
CA GLY A 274 -8.56 9.35 -17.21
C GLY A 274 -7.71 10.32 -16.40
N PHE A 275 -6.55 10.73 -16.89
CA PHE A 275 -5.64 11.67 -16.24
C PHE A 275 -5.30 11.31 -14.78
N GLU A 276 -5.08 10.04 -14.49
CA GLU A 276 -4.55 9.65 -13.20
C GLU A 276 -3.21 10.34 -12.90
N VAL A 277 -2.86 10.46 -11.61
CA VAL A 277 -1.69 11.23 -11.17
C VAL A 277 -0.38 10.88 -11.90
N PRO A 278 -0.03 9.59 -12.16
CA PRO A 278 1.16 9.25 -12.93
C PRO A 278 1.14 9.78 -14.37
N VAL A 279 -0.04 9.77 -14.98
CA VAL A 279 -0.24 10.21 -16.38
C VAL A 279 -0.20 11.73 -16.48
N GLN A 280 -0.82 12.45 -15.54
CA GLN A 280 -0.74 13.92 -15.47
C GLN A 280 0.71 14.41 -15.44
N ARG A 281 1.54 13.77 -14.57
CA ARG A 281 2.98 14.08 -14.47
C ARG A 281 3.70 13.85 -15.78
N ALA A 282 3.42 12.72 -16.43
CA ALA A 282 4.05 12.39 -17.71
C ALA A 282 3.66 13.37 -18.81
N CYS A 283 2.38 13.71 -18.94
CA CYS A 283 1.89 14.70 -19.89
C CYS A 283 2.56 16.07 -19.66
N MET A 284 2.68 16.50 -18.41
CA MET A 284 3.34 17.76 -18.05
C MET A 284 4.83 17.74 -18.42
N MET A 285 5.56 16.66 -18.10
CA MET A 285 6.97 16.52 -18.47
C MET A 285 7.15 16.52 -19.99
N VAL A 286 6.33 15.76 -20.74
CA VAL A 286 6.37 15.73 -22.20
C VAL A 286 6.08 17.13 -22.77
N ALA A 287 5.02 17.81 -22.31
CA ALA A 287 4.67 19.16 -22.76
C ALA A 287 5.82 20.15 -22.53
N LEU A 288 6.45 20.13 -21.35
CA LEU A 288 7.60 20.98 -21.05
C LEU A 288 8.80 20.70 -21.94
N VAL A 289 9.14 19.43 -22.17
CA VAL A 289 10.24 19.05 -23.08
C VAL A 289 9.97 19.50 -24.50
N LEU A 290 8.76 19.28 -25.02
CA LEU A 290 8.37 19.67 -26.41
C LEU A 290 8.30 21.18 -26.55
N LEU A 291 7.69 21.92 -25.61
CA LEU A 291 7.63 23.38 -25.63
C LEU A 291 9.02 24.00 -25.61
N TRP A 292 9.89 23.44 -24.81
CA TRP A 292 11.26 23.91 -24.74
C TRP A 292 12.06 23.59 -26.01
N ARG A 293 11.83 22.43 -26.61
CA ARG A 293 12.44 22.09 -27.90
C ARG A 293 12.03 23.05 -29.01
N LEU A 294 10.82 23.60 -28.95
CA LEU A 294 10.34 24.63 -29.88
C LEU A 294 11.00 25.98 -29.67
N ARG A 295 11.25 26.35 -28.41
CA ARG A 295 11.68 27.71 -28.05
C ARG A 295 13.21 27.84 -27.87
N PHE A 296 13.89 26.78 -27.44
CA PHE A 296 15.28 26.84 -26.98
C PHE A 296 16.10 25.66 -27.52
N ARG A 297 17.27 25.96 -28.07
CA ARG A 297 18.10 24.92 -28.69
C ARG A 297 18.95 24.09 -27.72
N HIS A 298 19.20 24.59 -26.49
CA HIS A 298 20.06 23.93 -25.50
C HIS A 298 19.39 23.87 -24.11
N LEU A 299 18.95 22.69 -23.73
CA LEU A 299 18.34 22.41 -22.46
C LEU A 299 19.28 21.65 -21.54
N GLY A 300 19.44 22.19 -20.33
CA GLY A 300 19.77 21.33 -19.21
C GLY A 300 18.57 20.48 -18.87
N VAL A 301 18.75 19.21 -18.55
CA VAL A 301 17.66 18.26 -18.23
C VAL A 301 17.01 18.56 -16.87
N TRP A 302 17.76 19.23 -15.98
CA TRP A 302 17.33 19.50 -14.62
C TRP A 302 16.20 20.53 -14.50
N LEU A 303 16.24 21.56 -15.36
CA LEU A 303 15.25 22.63 -15.27
C LEU A 303 13.84 22.16 -15.60
N PRO A 304 13.58 21.41 -16.69
CA PRO A 304 12.25 20.83 -16.95
C PRO A 304 11.77 19.88 -15.85
N LEU A 305 12.67 19.09 -15.28
CA LEU A 305 12.33 18.18 -14.19
C LEU A 305 11.89 18.95 -12.95
N LEU A 306 12.60 20.03 -12.57
CA LEU A 306 12.23 20.89 -11.46
C LEU A 306 10.92 21.66 -11.69
N ILE A 307 10.71 22.15 -12.93
CA ILE A 307 9.44 22.81 -13.29
C ILE A 307 8.27 21.82 -13.18
N ALA A 308 8.45 20.58 -13.65
CA ALA A 308 7.44 19.56 -13.53
C ALA A 308 7.18 19.18 -12.07
N LEU A 309 8.23 19.07 -11.25
CA LEU A 309 8.13 18.79 -9.82
C LEU A 309 7.32 19.89 -9.10
N ASP A 310 7.73 21.15 -9.26
CA ASP A 310 7.04 22.29 -8.64
C ASP A 310 5.61 22.39 -9.17
N GLY A 311 5.38 22.19 -10.47
CA GLY A 311 4.05 22.25 -11.08
C GLY A 311 3.09 21.20 -10.53
N VAL A 312 3.54 19.95 -10.42
CA VAL A 312 2.72 18.86 -9.84
C VAL A 312 2.41 19.15 -8.37
N LEU A 313 3.41 19.57 -7.60
CA LEU A 313 3.24 19.85 -6.17
C LEU A 313 2.40 21.11 -5.91
N LEU A 314 2.41 22.09 -6.81
CA LEU A 314 1.53 23.28 -6.71
C LEU A 314 0.07 22.92 -7.04
N LEU A 315 -0.15 22.00 -7.99
CA LEU A 315 -1.49 21.53 -8.32
C LEU A 315 -2.07 20.68 -7.18
N ASP A 316 -1.27 19.77 -6.65
CA ASP A 316 -1.69 18.93 -5.52
C ASP A 316 -0.50 18.55 -4.61
N PRO A 317 -0.28 19.28 -3.50
CA PRO A 317 0.80 18.95 -2.55
C PRO A 317 0.65 17.59 -1.88
N LEU A 318 -0.60 17.09 -1.74
CA LEU A 318 -0.88 15.82 -1.07
C LEU A 318 -0.38 14.60 -1.87
N VAL A 319 -0.09 14.77 -3.14
CA VAL A 319 0.52 13.72 -3.97
C VAL A 319 1.85 13.25 -3.40
N SER A 320 2.53 14.08 -2.60
CA SER A 320 3.77 13.71 -1.89
C SER A 320 3.58 12.59 -0.86
N LEU A 321 2.35 12.31 -0.44
CA LEU A 321 2.01 11.19 0.44
C LEU A 321 2.02 9.84 -0.30
N GLN A 322 1.91 9.85 -1.64
CA GLN A 322 1.86 8.63 -2.46
C GLN A 322 3.26 8.12 -2.82
N PRO A 323 3.55 6.81 -2.65
CA PRO A 323 4.82 6.22 -3.08
C PRO A 323 5.14 6.43 -4.56
N GLY A 324 4.13 6.34 -5.43
CA GLY A 324 4.28 6.52 -6.88
C GLY A 324 4.81 7.90 -7.29
N PHE A 325 4.57 8.96 -6.50
CA PHE A 325 5.17 10.27 -6.74
C PHE A 325 6.71 10.21 -6.62
N TRP A 326 7.21 9.67 -5.50
CA TRP A 326 8.64 9.56 -5.24
C TRP A 326 9.34 8.68 -6.26
N LEU A 327 8.78 7.50 -6.53
CA LEU A 327 9.35 6.55 -7.50
C LEU A 327 9.43 7.16 -8.90
N SER A 328 8.43 7.90 -9.35
CA SER A 328 8.41 8.50 -10.69
C SER A 328 9.48 9.59 -10.86
N PHE A 329 9.55 10.56 -9.92
CA PHE A 329 10.54 11.64 -10.02
C PHE A 329 11.95 11.13 -9.80
N LEU A 330 12.15 10.21 -8.88
CA LEU A 330 13.44 9.60 -8.62
C LEU A 330 13.89 8.76 -9.82
N ALA A 331 13.02 7.99 -10.46
CA ALA A 331 13.36 7.21 -11.65
C ALA A 331 13.93 8.11 -12.76
N VAL A 332 13.26 9.22 -13.06
CA VAL A 332 13.76 10.19 -14.07
C VAL A 332 15.08 10.80 -13.63
N THR A 333 15.21 11.18 -12.35
CA THR A 333 16.46 11.70 -11.76
C THR A 333 17.61 10.72 -11.93
N LEU A 334 17.38 9.44 -11.60
CA LEU A 334 18.37 8.37 -11.74
C LEU A 334 18.77 8.14 -13.20
N LEU A 335 17.81 8.11 -14.12
CA LEU A 335 18.13 7.99 -15.56
C LEU A 335 19.01 9.15 -16.04
N VAL A 336 18.72 10.38 -15.60
CA VAL A 336 19.56 11.53 -15.89
C VAL A 336 20.98 11.34 -15.31
N LEU A 337 21.13 10.90 -14.07
CA LEU A 337 22.42 10.65 -13.44
C LEU A 337 23.19 9.50 -14.10
N ILE A 338 22.52 8.43 -14.52
CA ILE A 338 23.12 7.27 -15.18
C ILE A 338 23.72 7.65 -16.55
N PHE A 339 23.06 8.54 -17.30
CA PHE A 339 23.46 8.87 -18.67
C PHE A 339 24.20 10.21 -18.83
N ARG A 340 24.00 11.18 -17.92
CA ARG A 340 24.62 12.50 -17.99
C ARG A 340 26.14 12.46 -17.70
N GLY A 341 26.89 13.32 -18.37
CA GLY A 341 28.34 13.50 -18.13
C GLY A 341 29.21 12.38 -18.66
N ARG A 342 28.69 11.55 -19.55
CA ARG A 342 29.42 10.42 -20.14
C ARG A 342 29.57 10.64 -21.63
N LEU A 343 30.84 10.71 -22.06
CA LEU A 343 31.21 10.90 -23.46
C LEU A 343 31.17 9.56 -24.21
N GLY A 344 30.69 9.55 -25.43
CA GLY A 344 30.70 8.41 -26.36
C GLY A 344 29.28 7.94 -26.78
N SER A 345 29.21 7.28 -27.92
CA SER A 345 28.01 6.62 -28.42
C SER A 345 27.87 5.26 -27.74
N TRP A 346 26.70 4.98 -27.19
CA TRP A 346 26.40 3.69 -26.58
C TRP A 346 25.70 2.80 -27.58
N VAL A 347 26.15 1.53 -27.65
CA VAL A 347 25.36 0.50 -28.33
C VAL A 347 24.09 0.29 -27.49
N TRP A 348 22.93 0.24 -28.13
CA TRP A 348 21.61 0.27 -27.49
C TRP A 348 21.45 -0.78 -26.37
N TRP A 349 21.94 -2.00 -26.54
CA TRP A 349 21.84 -3.07 -25.55
C TRP A 349 22.69 -2.79 -24.29
N ARG A 350 23.86 -2.13 -24.43
CA ARG A 350 24.66 -1.70 -23.27
C ARG A 350 23.97 -0.57 -22.51
N ALA A 351 23.34 0.35 -23.24
CA ALA A 351 22.55 1.41 -22.64
C ALA A 351 21.35 0.86 -21.86
N LEU A 352 20.63 -0.11 -22.45
CA LEU A 352 19.51 -0.78 -21.81
C LEU A 352 19.96 -1.54 -20.54
N GLY A 353 20.98 -2.41 -20.64
CA GLY A 353 21.50 -3.13 -19.46
C GLY A 353 21.96 -2.20 -18.36
N ARG A 354 22.63 -1.09 -18.72
CA ARG A 354 23.05 -0.08 -17.75
C ARG A 354 21.88 0.64 -17.10
N ALA A 355 20.83 0.96 -17.86
CA ALA A 355 19.61 1.53 -17.32
C ALA A 355 18.96 0.57 -16.29
N GLN A 356 18.79 -0.71 -16.63
CA GLN A 356 18.15 -1.69 -15.74
C GLN A 356 18.91 -1.88 -14.43
N TRP A 357 20.22 -2.12 -14.50
CA TRP A 357 21.04 -2.29 -13.29
C TRP A 357 21.16 -0.97 -12.50
N GLY A 358 21.34 0.16 -13.19
CA GLY A 358 21.40 1.46 -12.52
C GLY A 358 20.09 1.82 -11.82
N MET A 359 18.94 1.49 -12.42
CA MET A 359 17.63 1.68 -11.81
C MET A 359 17.40 0.74 -10.63
N ALA A 360 17.78 -0.55 -10.75
CA ALA A 360 17.64 -1.52 -9.68
C ALA A 360 18.39 -1.07 -8.42
N PHE A 361 19.68 -0.72 -8.54
CA PHE A 361 20.46 -0.21 -7.40
C PHE A 361 20.03 1.17 -6.94
N GLY A 362 19.64 2.05 -7.88
CA GLY A 362 19.24 3.41 -7.55
C GLY A 362 17.89 3.52 -6.86
N LEU A 363 16.93 2.68 -7.22
CA LEU A 363 15.60 2.66 -6.58
C LEU A 363 15.57 1.81 -5.30
N LEU A 364 16.52 0.87 -5.13
CA LEU A 364 16.57 -0.04 -3.99
C LEU A 364 16.37 0.66 -2.64
N PRO A 365 17.12 1.71 -2.27
CA PRO A 365 16.96 2.35 -0.98
C PRO A 365 15.56 2.92 -0.76
N VAL A 366 14.96 3.46 -1.82
CA VAL A 366 13.64 4.11 -1.74
C VAL A 366 12.52 3.08 -1.70
N LEU A 367 12.62 2.01 -2.47
CA LEU A 367 11.66 0.91 -2.40
C LEU A 367 11.60 0.35 -0.97
N LEU A 368 12.77 0.05 -0.39
CA LEU A 368 12.87 -0.48 0.97
C LEU A 368 12.40 0.52 2.03
N ALA A 369 12.75 1.81 1.89
CA ALA A 369 12.29 2.86 2.81
C ALA A 369 10.77 3.10 2.74
N LEU A 370 10.13 2.76 1.61
CA LEU A 370 8.69 2.81 1.43
C LEU A 370 7.99 1.49 1.81
N GLY A 371 8.72 0.48 2.28
CA GLY A 371 8.19 -0.84 2.60
C GLY A 371 7.72 -1.65 1.39
N LEU A 372 8.23 -1.32 0.20
CA LEU A 372 7.84 -1.98 -1.02
C LEU A 372 8.73 -3.20 -1.29
N PRO A 373 8.18 -4.27 -1.88
CA PRO A 373 8.96 -5.45 -2.24
C PRO A 373 9.98 -5.14 -3.33
N VAL A 374 11.15 -5.78 -3.24
CA VAL A 374 12.24 -5.68 -4.19
C VAL A 374 12.43 -7.00 -4.91
N SER A 375 12.33 -6.98 -6.23
CA SER A 375 12.59 -8.15 -7.07
C SER A 375 14.07 -8.23 -7.43
N LEU A 376 14.73 -9.34 -7.09
CA LEU A 376 16.10 -9.61 -7.51
C LEU A 376 16.17 -10.01 -8.98
N SER A 377 15.13 -10.66 -9.51
CA SER A 377 14.98 -11.00 -10.92
C SER A 377 14.57 -9.80 -11.79
N GLY A 378 14.15 -8.68 -11.16
CA GLY A 378 13.62 -7.50 -11.83
C GLY A 378 14.49 -6.94 -12.97
N PRO A 379 15.81 -6.74 -12.80
CA PRO A 379 16.67 -6.27 -13.90
C PRO A 379 16.66 -7.18 -15.11
N ILE A 380 16.58 -8.49 -14.92
CA ILE A 380 16.51 -9.49 -15.99
C ILE A 380 15.13 -9.46 -16.63
N ALA A 381 14.06 -9.50 -15.82
CA ALA A 381 12.69 -9.42 -16.30
C ALA A 381 12.48 -8.17 -17.16
N ASN A 382 12.93 -7.01 -16.67
CA ASN A 382 12.76 -5.74 -17.35
C ASN A 382 13.61 -5.60 -18.62
N LEU A 383 14.68 -6.38 -18.77
CA LEU A 383 15.52 -6.35 -19.98
C LEU A 383 14.73 -6.81 -21.22
N PHE A 384 13.80 -7.75 -21.08
CA PHE A 384 12.93 -8.21 -22.18
C PHE A 384 11.50 -7.65 -22.08
N ALA A 385 10.94 -7.52 -20.87
CA ALA A 385 9.57 -7.08 -20.70
C ALA A 385 9.36 -5.62 -21.10
N VAL A 386 10.27 -4.71 -20.73
CA VAL A 386 10.18 -3.28 -21.08
C VAL A 386 10.16 -3.06 -22.60
N PRO A 387 11.10 -3.61 -23.42
CA PRO A 387 11.01 -3.50 -24.88
C PRO A 387 9.74 -4.12 -25.47
N LEU A 388 9.35 -5.32 -25.00
CA LEU A 388 8.17 -6.02 -25.50
C LEU A 388 6.88 -5.25 -25.25
N VAL A 389 6.67 -4.79 -24.01
CA VAL A 389 5.48 -4.01 -23.65
C VAL A 389 5.49 -2.67 -24.36
N SER A 390 6.60 -1.95 -24.31
CA SER A 390 6.66 -0.59 -24.83
C SER A 390 6.65 -0.52 -26.35
N ALA A 391 7.40 -1.39 -27.06
CA ALA A 391 7.54 -1.29 -28.50
C ALA A 391 6.50 -2.08 -29.29
N LEU A 392 5.86 -3.10 -28.71
CA LEU A 392 4.92 -3.96 -29.39
C LEU A 392 3.54 -3.96 -28.74
N ILE A 393 3.42 -4.35 -27.47
CA ILE A 393 2.13 -4.58 -26.84
C ILE A 393 1.30 -3.28 -26.74
N VAL A 394 1.87 -2.21 -26.19
CA VAL A 394 1.15 -0.93 -26.03
C VAL A 394 0.79 -0.32 -27.39
N PRO A 395 1.69 -0.22 -28.39
CA PRO A 395 1.31 0.25 -29.72
C PRO A 395 0.23 -0.58 -30.38
N LEU A 396 0.31 -1.92 -30.33
CA LEU A 396 -0.72 -2.81 -30.87
C LEU A 396 -2.06 -2.63 -30.16
N SER A 397 -2.05 -2.52 -28.84
CA SER A 397 -3.26 -2.30 -28.02
C SER A 397 -3.93 -0.96 -28.35
N LEU A 398 -3.16 0.13 -28.45
CA LEU A 398 -3.68 1.45 -28.80
C LEU A 398 -4.18 1.50 -30.25
N LEU A 399 -3.42 0.92 -31.19
CA LEU A 399 -3.82 0.87 -32.61
C LEU A 399 -5.05 -0.02 -32.79
N GLY A 400 -5.08 -1.22 -32.19
CA GLY A 400 -6.23 -2.11 -32.22
C GLY A 400 -7.48 -1.45 -31.64
N THR A 401 -7.33 -0.77 -30.49
CA THR A 401 -8.43 0.01 -29.89
C THR A 401 -8.93 1.12 -30.80
N SER A 402 -8.01 1.86 -31.45
CA SER A 402 -8.37 2.93 -32.38
C SER A 402 -9.08 2.42 -33.64
N LEU A 403 -8.82 1.18 -34.02
CA LEU A 403 -9.39 0.52 -35.20
C LEU A 403 -10.56 -0.42 -34.88
N LEU A 404 -11.10 -0.44 -33.65
CA LEU A 404 -12.28 -1.26 -33.28
C LEU A 404 -13.56 -0.90 -34.06
N TRP A 405 -13.58 0.23 -34.77
CA TRP A 405 -14.65 0.57 -35.70
C TRP A 405 -14.55 -0.17 -37.04
N LEU A 406 -13.38 -0.73 -37.39
CA LEU A 406 -13.18 -1.66 -38.50
C LEU A 406 -13.27 -3.08 -37.96
N PRO A 407 -14.37 -3.82 -38.23
CA PRO A 407 -14.48 -5.21 -37.81
C PRO A 407 -13.26 -6.02 -38.26
N ASP A 408 -12.91 -7.03 -37.49
CA ASP A 408 -11.79 -7.97 -37.68
C ASP A 408 -10.38 -7.32 -37.54
N VAL A 409 -10.13 -6.10 -38.01
CA VAL A 409 -8.81 -5.49 -38.00
C VAL A 409 -8.42 -5.08 -36.57
N GLY A 410 -9.29 -4.34 -35.88
CA GLY A 410 -9.06 -3.94 -34.50
C GLY A 410 -8.95 -5.15 -33.57
N GLU A 411 -9.84 -6.11 -33.74
CA GLU A 411 -9.88 -7.35 -32.93
C GLU A 411 -8.63 -8.21 -33.17
N LEU A 412 -8.16 -8.36 -34.40
CA LEU A 412 -6.93 -9.07 -34.74
C LEU A 412 -5.70 -8.43 -34.05
N LEU A 413 -5.60 -7.10 -34.05
CA LEU A 413 -4.50 -6.42 -33.40
C LEU A 413 -4.54 -6.60 -31.86
N LEU A 414 -5.74 -6.59 -31.26
CA LEU A 414 -5.92 -6.85 -29.85
C LEU A 414 -5.66 -8.32 -29.50
N TRP A 415 -6.06 -9.25 -30.36
CA TRP A 415 -5.72 -10.66 -30.22
C TRP A 415 -4.21 -10.92 -30.26
N LEU A 416 -3.49 -10.27 -31.18
CA LEU A 416 -2.01 -10.33 -31.25
C LEU A 416 -1.39 -9.73 -29.97
N ALA A 417 -1.88 -8.58 -29.50
CA ALA A 417 -1.41 -7.96 -28.27
C ALA A 417 -1.67 -8.88 -27.06
N GLY A 418 -2.82 -9.54 -27.00
CA GLY A 418 -3.17 -10.52 -25.97
C GLY A 418 -2.26 -11.74 -25.97
N GLY A 419 -1.91 -12.27 -27.17
CA GLY A 419 -0.95 -13.37 -27.31
C GLY A 419 0.45 -13.01 -26.83
N LEU A 420 0.92 -11.80 -27.12
CA LEU A 420 2.21 -11.29 -26.62
C LEU A 420 2.16 -11.10 -25.09
N LEU A 421 1.03 -10.67 -24.53
CA LEU A 421 0.84 -10.58 -23.09
C LEU A 421 0.83 -11.96 -22.44
N ALA A 422 0.13 -12.94 -23.01
CA ALA A 422 0.13 -14.30 -22.50
C ALA A 422 1.56 -14.87 -22.44
N PHE A 423 2.30 -14.76 -23.55
CA PHE A 423 3.72 -15.14 -23.59
C PHE A 423 4.57 -14.40 -22.53
N LEU A 424 4.34 -13.09 -22.36
CA LEU A 424 5.04 -12.31 -21.33
C LEU A 424 4.75 -12.85 -19.93
N PHE A 425 3.48 -13.06 -19.59
CA PHE A 425 3.10 -13.57 -18.26
C PHE A 425 3.67 -14.96 -17.99
N ASP A 426 3.67 -15.87 -18.99
CA ASP A 426 4.28 -17.20 -18.86
C ASP A 426 5.80 -17.10 -18.59
N ALA A 427 6.50 -16.23 -19.31
CA ALA A 427 7.92 -15.99 -19.09
C ALA A 427 8.19 -15.36 -17.71
N LEU A 428 7.36 -14.42 -17.27
CA LEU A 428 7.47 -13.80 -15.95
C LEU A 428 7.14 -14.80 -14.84
N GLN A 429 6.15 -15.66 -15.01
CA GLN A 429 5.79 -16.72 -14.05
C GLN A 429 6.95 -17.71 -13.88
N TRP A 430 7.58 -18.13 -14.97
CA TRP A 430 8.77 -18.98 -14.92
C TRP A 430 9.91 -18.30 -14.13
N LEU A 431 10.14 -17.01 -14.37
CA LEU A 431 11.19 -16.26 -13.67
C LEU A 431 10.86 -16.02 -12.19
N ALA A 432 9.58 -15.76 -11.86
CA ALA A 432 9.12 -15.61 -10.49
C ALA A 432 9.34 -16.88 -9.64
N GLY A 433 9.26 -18.05 -10.26
CA GLY A 433 9.52 -19.34 -9.61
C GLY A 433 10.96 -19.52 -9.10
N TRP A 434 11.92 -18.69 -9.54
CA TRP A 434 13.30 -18.76 -9.08
C TRP A 434 13.53 -18.08 -7.74
N GLN A 435 12.92 -16.89 -7.54
CA GLN A 435 12.99 -16.17 -6.27
C GLN A 435 11.80 -15.21 -6.13
N PRO A 436 11.04 -15.29 -5.01
CA PRO A 436 10.01 -14.29 -4.69
C PRO A 436 10.64 -12.94 -4.39
N ALA A 437 9.82 -11.90 -4.42
CA ALA A 437 10.24 -10.55 -4.05
C ALA A 437 10.67 -10.48 -2.58
N TRP A 438 11.79 -9.79 -2.33
CA TRP A 438 12.37 -9.63 -1.01
C TRP A 438 11.83 -8.37 -0.33
N LEU A 439 11.45 -8.50 0.94
CA LEU A 439 11.10 -7.40 1.83
C LEU A 439 12.22 -7.20 2.86
N SER A 440 12.64 -5.96 3.04
CA SER A 440 13.69 -5.61 4.02
C SER A 440 13.12 -5.47 5.43
N THR A 441 13.99 -5.66 6.40
CA THR A 441 13.79 -5.20 7.78
C THR A 441 13.73 -3.67 7.85
N SER A 442 13.08 -3.12 8.86
CA SER A 442 13.12 -1.70 9.14
C SER A 442 14.54 -1.28 9.56
N LEU A 443 15.09 -0.28 8.87
CA LEU A 443 16.41 0.23 9.17
C LEU A 443 16.35 1.59 9.88
N PRO A 444 17.26 1.90 10.79
CA PRO A 444 17.35 3.22 11.40
C PRO A 444 17.78 4.29 10.37
N LEU A 445 17.43 5.55 10.64
CA LEU A 445 17.66 6.66 9.70
C LEU A 445 19.13 6.79 9.23
N TRP A 446 20.10 6.55 10.12
CA TRP A 446 21.52 6.64 9.75
C TRP A 446 21.92 5.60 8.70
N SER A 447 21.35 4.40 8.75
CA SER A 447 21.57 3.37 7.72
C SER A 447 21.04 3.83 6.35
N TRP A 448 19.85 4.45 6.31
CA TRP A 448 19.29 5.02 5.07
C TRP A 448 20.19 6.14 4.51
N LEU A 449 20.76 6.99 5.36
CA LEU A 449 21.68 8.03 4.92
C LEU A 449 22.97 7.44 4.31
N LEU A 450 23.51 6.39 4.91
CA LEU A 450 24.67 5.68 4.36
C LEU A 450 24.37 5.04 3.01
N VAL A 451 23.24 4.33 2.92
CA VAL A 451 22.82 3.67 1.67
C VAL A 451 22.57 4.71 0.55
N ALA A 452 21.95 5.84 0.88
CA ALA A 452 21.75 6.93 -0.07
C ALA A 452 23.09 7.53 -0.55
N LEU A 453 24.05 7.72 0.35
CA LEU A 453 25.40 8.18 0.00
C LEU A 453 26.11 7.15 -0.87
N GLY A 454 26.02 5.86 -0.52
CA GLY A 454 26.56 4.75 -1.31
C GLY A 454 26.01 4.73 -2.73
N MET A 455 24.70 4.89 -2.87
CA MET A 455 24.02 5.01 -4.16
C MET A 455 24.56 6.18 -4.99
N LEU A 456 24.67 7.36 -4.40
CA LEU A 456 25.20 8.55 -5.08
C LEU A 456 26.65 8.35 -5.56
N LEU A 457 27.49 7.69 -4.75
CA LEU A 457 28.87 7.35 -5.12
C LEU A 457 28.92 6.34 -6.27
N ILE A 458 28.14 5.26 -6.22
CA ILE A 458 28.11 4.23 -7.26
C ILE A 458 27.61 4.81 -8.60
N LEU A 459 26.60 5.66 -8.58
CA LEU A 459 26.03 6.27 -9.76
C LEU A 459 26.87 7.44 -10.30
N SER A 460 27.84 7.95 -9.56
CA SER A 460 28.70 9.04 -10.00
C SER A 460 29.58 8.65 -11.22
N PRO A 461 30.06 9.62 -12.02
CA PRO A 461 30.96 9.35 -13.15
C PRO A 461 32.24 8.60 -12.74
N SER A 462 32.83 7.85 -13.65
CA SER A 462 34.00 6.99 -13.40
C SER A 462 35.25 7.74 -12.90
N GLY A 463 35.33 9.06 -13.09
CA GLY A 463 36.43 9.91 -12.62
C GLY A 463 36.28 10.36 -11.15
N VAL A 464 35.18 10.06 -10.47
CA VAL A 464 35.02 10.43 -9.06
C VAL A 464 35.84 9.48 -8.19
N PRO A 465 36.76 9.99 -7.34
CA PRO A 465 37.53 9.14 -6.44
C PRO A 465 36.62 8.44 -5.42
N PHE A 466 37.12 7.32 -4.89
CA PHE A 466 36.42 6.53 -3.87
C PHE A 466 35.04 5.98 -4.24
N ARG A 467 34.66 6.01 -5.52
CA ARG A 467 33.37 5.49 -6.02
C ARG A 467 33.11 4.05 -5.55
N ALA A 468 34.15 3.20 -5.50
CA ALA A 468 34.03 1.82 -5.05
C ALA A 468 33.62 1.69 -3.57
N LEU A 469 33.92 2.71 -2.72
CA LEU A 469 33.44 2.72 -1.32
C LEU A 469 31.91 2.78 -1.23
N GLY A 470 31.23 3.22 -2.29
CA GLY A 470 29.77 3.19 -2.33
C GLY A 470 29.18 1.81 -2.01
N TRP A 471 29.85 0.73 -2.41
CA TRP A 471 29.41 -0.64 -2.09
C TRP A 471 29.48 -0.95 -0.59
N VAL A 472 30.47 -0.42 0.12
CA VAL A 472 30.61 -0.60 1.58
C VAL A 472 29.42 0.03 2.32
N PHE A 473 28.91 1.14 1.81
CA PHE A 473 27.77 1.84 2.43
C PHE A 473 26.43 1.10 2.25
N PHE A 474 26.39 0.06 1.43
CA PHE A 474 25.26 -0.88 1.37
C PHE A 474 25.31 -1.97 2.45
N ALA A 475 26.38 -2.06 3.24
CA ALA A 475 26.51 -3.05 4.30
C ALA A 475 25.32 -3.11 5.27
N PRO A 476 24.68 -2.00 5.69
CA PRO A 476 23.51 -2.07 6.56
C PRO A 476 22.29 -2.77 5.95
N LEU A 477 22.20 -2.90 4.62
CA LEU A 477 21.15 -3.69 3.97
C LEU A 477 21.43 -5.18 4.05
N LEU A 478 22.69 -5.58 4.04
CA LEU A 478 23.13 -6.98 4.12
C LEU A 478 23.19 -7.47 5.57
N PHE A 479 23.56 -6.57 6.47
CA PHE A 479 23.71 -6.80 7.91
C PHE A 479 22.88 -5.77 8.67
N PRO A 480 21.54 -5.91 8.65
CA PRO A 480 20.68 -4.95 9.31
C PRO A 480 20.93 -4.97 10.82
N PRO A 481 21.05 -3.78 11.46
CA PRO A 481 21.12 -3.73 12.90
C PRO A 481 19.80 -4.21 13.49
N THR A 482 19.83 -5.37 14.11
CA THR A 482 18.66 -5.98 14.76
C THR A 482 18.58 -5.54 16.21
N ASN A 483 17.41 -5.08 16.64
CA ASN A 483 17.11 -4.88 18.05
C ASN A 483 16.52 -6.17 18.61
N GLU A 484 17.36 -7.15 18.91
CA GLU A 484 16.92 -8.38 19.54
C GLU A 484 16.63 -8.15 21.04
N PRO A 485 15.59 -8.82 21.60
CA PRO A 485 15.38 -8.82 23.04
C PRO A 485 16.59 -9.40 23.77
N ALA A 486 16.85 -8.95 24.97
CA ALA A 486 17.88 -9.55 25.82
C ALA A 486 17.44 -10.97 26.26
N VAL A 487 18.39 -11.80 26.66
CA VAL A 487 18.05 -13.13 27.25
C VAL A 487 17.19 -12.94 28.47
N GLY A 488 16.14 -13.73 28.62
CA GLY A 488 15.13 -13.60 29.66
C GLY A 488 14.04 -12.56 29.39
N GLN A 489 14.04 -11.94 28.20
CA GLN A 489 13.03 -10.99 27.75
C GLN A 489 12.36 -11.47 26.48
N ALA A 490 11.08 -11.07 26.30
CA ALA A 490 10.36 -11.29 25.05
C ALA A 490 9.75 -9.98 24.54
N GLU A 491 9.83 -9.75 23.24
CA GLU A 491 9.12 -8.68 22.55
C GLU A 491 7.80 -9.25 22.00
N VAL A 492 6.69 -8.67 22.41
CA VAL A 492 5.35 -9.07 22.00
C VAL A 492 4.73 -7.98 21.15
N TRP A 493 4.16 -8.36 20.01
CA TRP A 493 3.39 -7.49 19.15
C TRP A 493 1.99 -8.02 18.95
N VAL A 494 0.98 -7.30 19.42
CA VAL A 494 -0.42 -7.55 19.04
C VAL A 494 -0.71 -6.71 17.82
N PHE A 495 -0.82 -7.35 16.66
CA PHE A 495 -1.03 -6.65 15.40
C PHE A 495 -2.45 -6.10 15.25
N ASP A 496 -2.57 -4.94 14.59
CA ASP A 496 -3.85 -4.38 14.17
C ASP A 496 -4.29 -5.08 12.86
N VAL A 497 -5.04 -6.16 13.01
CA VAL A 497 -5.57 -6.98 11.91
C VAL A 497 -7.05 -6.72 11.62
N GLY A 498 -7.63 -5.72 12.27
CA GLY A 498 -9.06 -5.47 12.23
C GLY A 498 -9.82 -6.44 13.15
N GLN A 499 -10.91 -7.04 12.64
CA GLN A 499 -11.62 -8.06 13.43
C GLN A 499 -10.92 -9.40 13.24
N GLY A 500 -10.25 -9.87 14.29
CA GLY A 500 -9.44 -11.08 14.32
C GLY A 500 -8.21 -10.92 15.20
N LEU A 501 -7.30 -11.87 15.15
CA LEU A 501 -6.13 -11.91 16.03
C LEU A 501 -4.86 -12.32 15.29
N ALA A 502 -3.75 -11.65 15.60
CA ALA A 502 -2.41 -12.10 15.30
C ALA A 502 -1.43 -11.49 16.33
N VAL A 503 -0.68 -12.33 17.01
CA VAL A 503 0.28 -11.91 18.04
C VAL A 503 1.63 -12.55 17.78
N LEU A 504 2.67 -11.73 17.64
CA LEU A 504 4.05 -12.20 17.59
C LEU A 504 4.62 -12.21 19.02
N VAL A 505 5.28 -13.30 19.39
CA VAL A 505 6.15 -13.36 20.57
C VAL A 505 7.56 -13.70 20.08
N ARG A 506 8.51 -12.80 20.28
CA ARG A 506 9.90 -12.96 19.87
C ARG A 506 10.83 -12.94 21.07
N THR A 507 11.65 -13.96 21.23
CA THR A 507 12.79 -13.99 22.15
C THR A 507 14.06 -13.59 21.40
N ARG A 508 15.22 -13.77 21.98
CA ARG A 508 16.48 -13.37 21.33
C ARG A 508 16.72 -14.11 20.01
N LYS A 509 16.45 -15.42 19.94
CA LYS A 509 16.75 -16.27 18.79
C LYS A 509 15.54 -16.96 18.19
N HIS A 510 14.39 -16.93 18.85
CA HIS A 510 13.20 -17.66 18.47
C HIS A 510 12.00 -16.73 18.28
N ALA A 511 11.10 -17.13 17.39
CA ALA A 511 9.88 -16.41 17.07
C ALA A 511 8.67 -17.34 17.01
N LEU A 512 7.61 -16.96 17.69
CA LEU A 512 6.31 -17.61 17.68
C LEU A 512 5.26 -16.64 17.17
N LEU A 513 4.43 -17.08 16.24
CA LEU A 513 3.23 -16.37 15.84
C LEU A 513 2.01 -17.09 16.40
N TYR A 514 1.18 -16.38 17.17
CA TYR A 514 -0.07 -16.85 17.71
C TYR A 514 -1.21 -16.22 16.90
N ASP A 515 -1.95 -17.03 16.16
CA ASP A 515 -2.92 -16.68 15.13
C ASP A 515 -2.34 -15.87 13.95
N ALA A 516 -3.06 -15.83 12.85
CA ALA A 516 -2.57 -15.28 11.57
C ALA A 516 -3.49 -14.20 10.98
N GLY A 517 -4.55 -13.83 11.68
CA GLY A 517 -5.53 -12.85 11.24
C GLY A 517 -6.53 -13.37 10.21
N PRO A 518 -7.52 -12.54 9.86
CA PRO A 518 -8.62 -12.90 8.99
C PRO A 518 -8.26 -12.96 7.50
N ARG A 519 -9.10 -13.69 6.76
CA ARG A 519 -9.14 -13.66 5.30
C ARG A 519 -10.56 -13.33 4.81
N TYR A 520 -10.68 -12.41 3.89
CA TYR A 520 -11.94 -11.96 3.29
C TYR A 520 -11.87 -12.14 1.77
N GLY A 521 -12.32 -13.29 1.25
CA GLY A 521 -12.16 -13.62 -0.16
C GLY A 521 -10.69 -13.64 -0.56
N ASP A 522 -10.31 -12.84 -1.56
CA ASP A 522 -8.92 -12.68 -2.00
C ASP A 522 -8.09 -11.71 -1.15
N PHE A 523 -8.71 -11.05 -0.19
CA PHE A 523 -8.02 -10.15 0.73
C PHE A 523 -7.55 -10.91 1.97
N ASP A 524 -6.28 -11.28 1.97
CA ASP A 524 -5.62 -12.04 3.03
C ASP A 524 -4.79 -11.10 3.91
N ILE A 525 -5.17 -10.99 5.19
CA ILE A 525 -4.47 -10.14 6.18
C ILE A 525 -3.10 -10.73 6.54
N GLY A 526 -2.99 -12.06 6.58
CA GLY A 526 -1.69 -12.73 6.78
C GLY A 526 -0.67 -12.30 5.74
N GLU A 527 -1.05 -12.29 4.45
CA GLU A 527 -0.18 -11.87 3.34
C GLU A 527 0.08 -10.35 3.33
N ARG A 528 -0.95 -9.53 3.55
CA ARG A 528 -0.88 -8.08 3.31
C ARG A 528 -0.47 -7.25 4.52
N VAL A 529 -0.61 -7.78 5.72
CA VAL A 529 -0.37 -7.05 6.97
C VAL A 529 0.63 -7.79 7.86
N VAL A 530 0.34 -9.04 8.23
CA VAL A 530 1.15 -9.79 9.21
C VAL A 530 2.53 -10.08 8.64
N PHE A 531 2.62 -10.68 7.44
CA PHE A 531 3.90 -11.01 6.81
C PHE A 531 4.82 -9.80 6.62
N PRO A 532 4.37 -8.65 6.03
CA PRO A 532 5.22 -7.46 5.93
C PRO A 532 5.69 -6.94 7.28
N SER A 533 4.84 -7.03 8.31
CA SER A 533 5.20 -6.61 9.67
C SER A 533 6.25 -7.50 10.30
N LEU A 534 6.14 -8.83 10.14
CA LEU A 534 7.15 -9.79 10.58
C LEU A 534 8.49 -9.55 9.90
N ARG A 535 8.48 -9.32 8.58
CA ARG A 535 9.70 -8.97 7.82
C ARG A 535 10.31 -7.65 8.27
N ALA A 536 9.49 -6.64 8.53
CA ALA A 536 9.95 -5.35 9.06
C ALA A 536 10.63 -5.48 10.43
N LEU A 537 10.17 -6.41 11.25
CA LEU A 537 10.76 -6.75 12.54
C LEU A 537 12.01 -7.65 12.43
N GLY A 538 12.41 -8.04 11.23
CA GLY A 538 13.66 -8.75 10.96
C GLY A 538 13.54 -10.28 10.97
N LEU A 539 12.32 -10.82 10.99
CA LEU A 539 12.12 -12.26 10.99
C LEU A 539 12.32 -12.85 9.59
N ALA A 540 13.13 -13.89 9.52
CA ALA A 540 13.38 -14.68 8.29
C ALA A 540 12.52 -15.93 8.24
N ASP A 541 12.21 -16.53 9.36
CA ASP A 541 11.43 -17.74 9.59
C ASP A 541 10.67 -17.64 10.92
N LEU A 542 9.82 -18.62 11.19
CA LEU A 542 9.13 -18.82 12.46
C LEU A 542 9.49 -20.20 13.01
N ASP A 543 9.78 -20.29 14.30
CA ASP A 543 9.96 -21.58 14.96
C ASP A 543 8.60 -22.27 15.19
N LEU A 544 7.56 -21.48 15.49
CA LEU A 544 6.25 -22.00 15.85
C LEU A 544 5.12 -21.07 15.37
N LEU A 545 4.11 -21.66 14.74
CA LEU A 545 2.82 -21.05 14.50
C LEU A 545 1.78 -21.76 15.35
N ILE A 546 1.09 -21.04 16.24
CA ILE A 546 -0.04 -21.55 17.00
C ILE A 546 -1.31 -20.94 16.45
N LEU A 547 -2.24 -21.77 15.99
CA LEU A 547 -3.59 -21.36 15.63
C LEU A 547 -4.51 -21.73 16.76
N SER A 548 -5.01 -20.71 17.48
CA SER A 548 -5.82 -20.95 18.68
C SER A 548 -6.98 -21.90 18.38
N HIS A 549 -7.71 -21.65 17.31
CA HIS A 549 -8.77 -22.48 16.77
C HIS A 549 -8.93 -22.26 15.25
N ALA A 550 -9.89 -22.93 14.61
CA ALA A 550 -9.99 -22.96 13.15
C ALA A 550 -10.82 -21.83 12.54
N ASP A 551 -11.40 -20.91 13.31
CA ASP A 551 -12.25 -19.85 12.76
C ASP A 551 -11.41 -18.86 11.93
N SER A 552 -12.04 -18.34 10.87
CA SER A 552 -11.33 -17.59 9.80
C SER A 552 -10.66 -16.30 10.29
N ASP A 553 -11.12 -15.69 11.34
CA ASP A 553 -10.53 -14.46 11.92
C ASP A 553 -9.26 -14.74 12.73
N HIS A 554 -8.93 -16.01 12.96
CA HIS A 554 -7.70 -16.49 13.62
C HIS A 554 -6.79 -17.24 12.64
N SER A 555 -7.36 -18.18 11.89
CA SER A 555 -6.61 -19.08 11.01
C SER A 555 -6.55 -18.61 9.54
N GLY A 556 -7.33 -17.61 9.14
CA GLY A 556 -7.52 -17.24 7.73
C GLY A 556 -6.24 -16.89 6.98
N GLY A 557 -5.27 -16.26 7.64
CA GLY A 557 -3.98 -15.89 7.06
C GLY A 557 -2.91 -16.99 7.13
N ALA A 558 -3.18 -18.13 7.78
CA ALA A 558 -2.17 -19.14 8.09
C ALA A 558 -1.51 -19.75 6.85
N GLU A 559 -2.28 -20.07 5.80
CA GLU A 559 -1.71 -20.60 4.55
C GLU A 559 -0.75 -19.60 3.86
N ALA A 560 -1.10 -18.31 3.92
CA ALA A 560 -0.22 -17.27 3.36
C ALA A 560 1.06 -17.14 4.18
N ILE A 561 0.96 -17.15 5.51
CA ILE A 561 2.13 -17.12 6.40
C ILE A 561 3.00 -18.35 6.15
N GLN A 562 2.45 -19.57 6.15
CA GLN A 562 3.22 -20.79 5.94
C GLN A 562 3.92 -20.85 4.58
N ARG A 563 3.32 -20.24 3.56
CA ARG A 563 3.92 -20.12 2.22
C ARG A 563 5.05 -19.08 2.18
N LEU A 564 4.90 -17.93 2.82
CA LEU A 564 5.80 -16.76 2.69
C LEU A 564 6.87 -16.71 3.78
N LEU A 565 6.58 -17.25 4.95
CA LEU A 565 7.46 -17.30 6.12
C LEU A 565 7.21 -18.62 6.86
N PRO A 566 7.73 -19.75 6.35
CA PRO A 566 7.43 -21.06 6.89
C PRO A 566 7.75 -21.18 8.38
N ALA A 567 6.80 -21.70 9.15
CA ALA A 567 7.02 -22.10 10.52
C ALA A 567 7.56 -23.53 10.57
N ALA A 568 8.54 -23.78 11.43
CA ALA A 568 9.11 -25.12 11.61
C ALA A 568 8.07 -26.11 12.14
N ARG A 569 7.10 -25.61 12.92
CA ARG A 569 6.01 -26.41 13.50
C ARG A 569 4.72 -25.58 13.56
N VAL A 570 3.59 -26.24 13.32
CA VAL A 570 2.26 -25.63 13.43
C VAL A 570 1.44 -26.39 14.45
N LEU A 571 0.89 -25.69 15.44
CA LEU A 571 -0.03 -26.26 16.43
C LEU A 571 -1.42 -25.65 16.29
N SER A 572 -2.47 -26.40 16.60
CA SER A 572 -3.82 -25.86 16.64
C SER A 572 -4.71 -26.58 17.66
N GLY A 573 -5.73 -25.85 18.12
CA GLY A 573 -6.81 -26.43 18.90
C GLY A 573 -7.75 -27.31 18.08
N GLU A 574 -7.75 -27.17 16.74
CA GLU A 574 -8.63 -27.91 15.83
C GLU A 574 -7.90 -28.24 14.51
N PRO A 575 -6.82 -29.01 14.53
CA PRO A 575 -6.01 -29.26 13.32
C PRO A 575 -6.80 -29.97 12.21
N GLU A 576 -7.83 -30.74 12.55
CA GLU A 576 -8.67 -31.47 11.59
C GLU A 576 -9.55 -30.56 10.75
N ARG A 577 -9.84 -29.34 11.23
CA ARG A 577 -10.64 -28.33 10.50
C ARG A 577 -9.78 -27.41 9.63
N LEU A 578 -8.48 -27.49 9.75
CA LEU A 578 -7.54 -26.68 9.00
C LEU A 578 -7.13 -27.37 7.68
N PRO A 579 -6.68 -26.61 6.67
CA PRO A 579 -6.10 -27.19 5.46
C PRO A 579 -4.94 -28.14 5.78
N ALA A 580 -4.96 -29.32 5.18
CA ALA A 580 -3.91 -30.34 5.40
C ALA A 580 -2.50 -29.84 5.00
N THR A 581 -2.43 -28.82 4.12
CA THR A 581 -1.20 -28.16 3.69
C THR A 581 -0.43 -27.50 4.84
N LEU A 582 -1.10 -27.18 5.95
CA LEU A 582 -0.48 -26.59 7.14
C LEU A 582 0.26 -27.62 8.00
N GLY A 583 -0.06 -28.91 7.89
CA GLY A 583 0.53 -29.96 8.72
C GLY A 583 0.35 -29.72 10.23
N ALA A 584 -0.80 -29.13 10.61
CA ALA A 584 -1.04 -28.74 12.00
C ALA A 584 -1.17 -29.95 12.94
N GLU A 585 -0.54 -29.83 14.11
CA GLU A 585 -0.62 -30.80 15.19
C GLU A 585 -1.55 -30.28 16.30
N TRP A 586 -2.05 -31.17 17.14
CA TRP A 586 -2.85 -30.80 18.30
C TRP A 586 -2.04 -30.05 19.36
N CYS A 587 -2.58 -28.95 19.87
CA CYS A 587 -2.15 -28.38 21.14
C CYS A 587 -2.40 -29.39 22.26
N ARG A 588 -1.43 -29.61 23.13
CA ARG A 588 -1.58 -30.51 24.27
C ARG A 588 -1.47 -29.70 25.55
N SER A 589 -2.49 -29.86 26.40
CA SER A 589 -2.47 -29.24 27.72
C SER A 589 -1.30 -29.77 28.55
N GLY A 590 -0.53 -28.86 29.15
CA GLY A 590 0.65 -29.18 29.94
C GLY A 590 1.96 -29.18 29.13
N ASP A 591 1.94 -29.07 27.80
CA ASP A 591 3.18 -28.89 27.00
C ASP A 591 3.89 -27.62 27.50
N ARG A 592 5.19 -27.77 27.80
CA ARG A 592 6.07 -26.69 28.27
C ARG A 592 7.39 -26.72 27.53
N TRP A 593 7.91 -25.53 27.18
CA TRP A 593 9.25 -25.36 26.63
C TRP A 593 9.83 -24.02 27.07
N GLU A 594 11.11 -23.86 26.89
CA GLU A 594 11.83 -22.65 27.22
C GLU A 594 12.71 -22.22 26.02
N TRP A 595 12.65 -20.93 25.68
CA TRP A 595 13.51 -20.31 24.67
C TRP A 595 14.18 -19.08 25.29
N ASP A 596 15.50 -19.00 25.26
CA ASP A 596 16.27 -17.85 25.75
C ASP A 596 15.89 -17.41 27.17
N GLN A 597 15.59 -18.33 28.07
CA GLN A 597 15.11 -18.11 29.46
C GLN A 597 13.70 -17.48 29.52
N VAL A 598 12.90 -17.64 28.49
CA VAL A 598 11.47 -17.34 28.49
C VAL A 598 10.71 -18.65 28.45
N SER A 599 9.81 -18.86 29.39
CA SER A 599 9.02 -20.10 29.47
C SER A 599 7.67 -19.95 28.82
N PHE A 600 7.22 -21.02 28.22
CA PHE A 600 5.95 -21.14 27.50
C PHE A 600 5.20 -22.35 28.02
N THR A 601 3.90 -22.19 28.31
CA THR A 601 3.03 -23.27 28.76
C THR A 601 1.73 -23.27 27.98
N LEU A 602 1.35 -24.40 27.40
CA LEU A 602 0.09 -24.56 26.67
C LEU A 602 -1.01 -25.15 27.58
N TRP A 603 -2.22 -24.70 27.31
CA TRP A 603 -3.43 -25.31 27.86
C TRP A 603 -4.50 -25.38 26.77
N GLN A 604 -5.28 -26.44 26.79
CA GLN A 604 -6.46 -26.61 25.95
C GLN A 604 -7.51 -27.38 26.76
N TRP A 605 -8.78 -27.01 26.57
CA TRP A 605 -9.85 -27.73 27.27
C TRP A 605 -10.19 -29.03 26.50
N PRO A 606 -9.96 -30.23 27.11
CA PRO A 606 -10.21 -31.50 26.44
C PRO A 606 -11.68 -31.76 26.14
N GLU A 607 -12.59 -31.17 26.94
CA GLU A 607 -14.05 -31.37 26.87
C GLU A 607 -14.72 -30.26 26.05
N SER A 608 -13.99 -29.58 25.17
CA SER A 608 -14.51 -28.50 24.30
C SER A 608 -15.68 -28.99 23.43
N LYS A 609 -16.70 -28.15 23.29
CA LYS A 609 -17.95 -28.46 22.55
C LYS A 609 -18.12 -27.60 21.29
N ASN A 610 -17.32 -26.58 21.12
CA ASN A 610 -17.36 -25.68 19.98
C ASN A 610 -15.96 -25.15 19.67
N SER A 611 -15.80 -24.47 18.52
CA SER A 611 -14.53 -23.95 18.04
C SER A 611 -13.83 -23.05 19.07
N ASN A 612 -14.57 -22.09 19.63
CA ASN A 612 -14.02 -21.13 20.60
C ASN A 612 -13.47 -21.83 21.85
N GLN A 613 -14.20 -22.82 22.40
CA GLN A 613 -13.75 -23.61 23.55
C GLN A 613 -12.51 -24.45 23.26
N SER A 614 -12.27 -24.79 21.99
CA SER A 614 -11.08 -25.55 21.55
C SER A 614 -9.80 -24.70 21.47
N SER A 615 -9.89 -23.41 21.78
CA SER A 615 -8.73 -22.51 21.67
C SER A 615 -7.55 -22.99 22.49
N CYS A 616 -6.37 -23.02 21.86
CA CYS A 616 -5.09 -23.19 22.55
C CYS A 616 -4.79 -21.93 23.37
N VAL A 617 -4.74 -22.02 24.66
CA VAL A 617 -4.30 -20.95 25.55
C VAL A 617 -2.79 -21.04 25.75
N LEU A 618 -2.09 -19.93 25.66
CA LEU A 618 -0.63 -19.86 25.82
C LEU A 618 -0.27 -18.89 26.93
N LEU A 619 0.42 -19.38 27.95
CA LEU A 619 1.07 -18.58 28.97
C LEU A 619 2.54 -18.37 28.58
N VAL A 620 2.97 -17.11 28.54
CA VAL A 620 4.37 -16.70 28.32
C VAL A 620 4.90 -16.02 29.58
N GLU A 621 6.02 -16.49 30.10
CA GLU A 621 6.66 -15.91 31.29
C GLU A 621 8.11 -15.53 30.99
N ALA A 622 8.47 -14.27 31.25
CA ALA A 622 9.79 -13.71 31.06
C ALA A 622 10.19 -12.89 32.28
N ALA A 623 11.26 -13.27 32.98
CA ALA A 623 11.78 -12.61 34.18
C ALA A 623 10.70 -12.30 35.26
N GLY A 624 9.74 -13.20 35.43
CA GLY A 624 8.64 -13.07 36.39
C GLY A 624 7.46 -12.23 35.88
N GLU A 625 7.50 -11.68 34.70
CA GLU A 625 6.38 -11.00 34.06
C GLU A 625 5.63 -11.97 33.15
N ARG A 626 4.30 -12.02 33.24
CA ARG A 626 3.47 -13.00 32.54
C ARG A 626 2.48 -12.36 31.59
N LEU A 627 2.29 -13.03 30.44
CA LEU A 627 1.27 -12.73 29.43
C LEU A 627 0.44 -13.99 29.18
N LEU A 628 -0.88 -13.88 29.23
CA LEU A 628 -1.82 -14.94 28.87
C LEU A 628 -2.50 -14.62 27.54
N LEU A 629 -2.27 -15.46 26.53
CA LEU A 629 -2.95 -15.45 25.23
C LEU A 629 -4.06 -16.50 25.27
N THR A 630 -5.30 -16.06 25.16
CA THR A 630 -6.48 -16.87 25.46
C THR A 630 -7.20 -17.41 24.22
N GLY A 631 -6.92 -16.86 23.04
CA GLY A 631 -7.80 -17.08 21.89
C GLY A 631 -9.23 -16.63 22.21
N ASP A 632 -10.21 -17.42 21.80
CA ASP A 632 -11.64 -17.07 21.89
C ASP A 632 -12.39 -17.89 22.92
N ILE A 633 -11.71 -18.36 24.01
CA ILE A 633 -12.38 -19.12 25.08
C ILE A 633 -13.62 -18.39 25.59
N ASP A 634 -14.69 -19.14 25.82
CA ASP A 634 -15.92 -18.65 26.43
C ASP A 634 -15.92 -18.88 27.96
N ALA A 635 -16.96 -18.40 28.64
CA ALA A 635 -17.07 -18.49 30.08
C ALA A 635 -17.00 -19.93 30.62
N ALA A 636 -17.39 -20.94 29.84
CA ALA A 636 -17.28 -22.35 30.29
C ALA A 636 -15.81 -22.82 30.22
N ALA A 637 -15.09 -22.49 29.17
CA ALA A 637 -13.65 -22.78 29.06
C ALA A 637 -12.83 -21.96 30.06
N GLU A 638 -13.22 -20.71 30.37
CA GLU A 638 -12.63 -19.92 31.46
C GLU A 638 -12.74 -20.61 32.83
N GLN A 639 -13.92 -21.17 33.16
CA GLN A 639 -14.10 -21.91 34.39
C GLN A 639 -13.23 -23.18 34.46
N ALA A 640 -13.11 -23.90 33.34
CA ALA A 640 -12.22 -25.05 33.25
C ALA A 640 -10.73 -24.64 33.40
N LEU A 641 -10.35 -23.49 32.84
CA LEU A 641 -9.00 -22.96 33.00
C LEU A 641 -8.70 -22.52 34.41
N ILE A 642 -9.65 -21.87 35.13
CA ILE A 642 -9.54 -21.52 36.56
C ILE A 642 -9.35 -22.76 37.40
N ALA A 643 -10.03 -23.87 37.07
CA ALA A 643 -9.93 -25.12 37.80
C ALA A 643 -8.66 -25.93 37.47
N SER A 644 -7.87 -25.51 36.52
CA SER A 644 -6.62 -26.15 36.09
C SER A 644 -5.42 -25.72 36.96
N ASP A 645 -4.28 -26.41 36.76
CA ASP A 645 -3.01 -26.08 37.45
C ASP A 645 -2.24 -24.93 36.75
N MET A 646 -2.81 -24.25 35.72
CA MET A 646 -2.16 -23.14 35.02
C MET A 646 -2.14 -21.89 35.91
N PRO A 647 -0.98 -21.24 36.11
CA PRO A 647 -0.91 -19.96 36.84
C PRO A 647 -1.66 -18.87 36.07
N LEU A 648 -2.71 -18.32 36.67
CA LEU A 648 -3.55 -17.31 35.98
C LEU A 648 -3.19 -15.87 36.33
N GLU A 649 -2.52 -15.63 37.46
CA GLU A 649 -2.08 -14.28 37.83
C GLU A 649 -1.04 -13.78 36.83
N VAL A 650 -1.44 -12.79 36.02
CA VAL A 650 -0.64 -12.28 34.90
C VAL A 650 -0.63 -10.77 34.91
N ARG A 651 0.43 -10.17 34.36
CA ARG A 651 0.44 -8.74 34.14
C ARG A 651 -0.35 -8.34 32.91
N TRP A 652 -0.27 -9.15 31.83
CA TRP A 652 -0.90 -8.89 30.56
C TRP A 652 -1.90 -9.99 30.21
N LEU A 653 -3.12 -9.59 29.93
CA LEU A 653 -4.20 -10.50 29.52
C LEU A 653 -4.66 -10.15 28.10
N LEU A 654 -4.55 -11.06 27.15
CA LEU A 654 -5.33 -10.96 25.92
C LEU A 654 -6.80 -11.23 26.26
N VAL A 655 -7.66 -10.25 26.01
CA VAL A 655 -9.09 -10.36 26.33
C VAL A 655 -9.74 -11.42 25.42
N PRO A 656 -10.32 -12.49 26.01
CA PRO A 656 -10.91 -13.57 25.24
C PRO A 656 -11.98 -13.09 24.26
N HIS A 657 -12.03 -13.69 23.07
CA HIS A 657 -13.07 -13.53 22.08
C HIS A 657 -13.34 -12.05 21.75
N HIS A 658 -12.25 -11.28 21.58
CA HIS A 658 -12.27 -9.84 21.27
C HIS A 658 -13.11 -8.99 22.26
N GLY A 659 -13.39 -9.50 23.44
CA GLY A 659 -14.27 -8.89 24.42
C GLY A 659 -15.76 -9.17 24.18
N SER A 660 -16.10 -10.34 23.67
CA SER A 660 -17.49 -10.81 23.54
C SER A 660 -18.18 -10.91 24.90
N ARG A 661 -19.51 -10.69 24.91
CA ARG A 661 -20.32 -10.89 26.13
C ARG A 661 -20.28 -12.31 26.68
N SER A 662 -20.01 -13.31 25.83
CA SER A 662 -19.92 -14.73 26.20
C SER A 662 -18.63 -15.10 26.94
N SER A 663 -17.71 -14.17 27.08
CA SER A 663 -16.38 -14.36 27.66
C SER A 663 -16.03 -13.29 28.69
N SER A 664 -14.82 -13.35 29.24
CA SER A 664 -14.28 -12.41 30.23
C SER A 664 -15.18 -12.32 31.45
N SER A 665 -15.49 -13.49 32.03
CA SER A 665 -16.30 -13.59 33.27
C SER A 665 -15.63 -12.86 34.42
N ALA A 666 -16.42 -12.39 35.41
CA ALA A 666 -15.87 -11.69 36.57
C ALA A 666 -14.87 -12.56 37.32
N ALA A 667 -15.16 -13.85 37.49
CA ALA A 667 -14.27 -14.81 38.14
C ALA A 667 -12.94 -14.98 37.41
N PHE A 668 -12.97 -14.99 36.08
CA PHE A 668 -11.76 -15.09 35.25
C PHE A 668 -10.90 -13.83 35.33
N ILE A 669 -11.51 -12.64 35.25
CA ILE A 669 -10.80 -11.36 35.35
C ILE A 669 -10.17 -11.23 36.75
N GLU A 670 -10.88 -11.63 37.81
CA GLU A 670 -10.38 -11.64 39.21
C GLU A 670 -9.20 -12.61 39.34
N ALA A 671 -9.31 -13.83 38.80
CA ALA A 671 -8.25 -14.83 38.84
C ALA A 671 -7.00 -14.39 38.04
N ALA A 672 -7.19 -13.73 36.88
CA ALA A 672 -6.12 -13.21 36.09
C ALA A 672 -5.42 -12.00 36.72
N SER A 673 -6.13 -11.18 37.47
CA SER A 673 -5.62 -9.99 38.20
C SER A 673 -4.71 -9.10 37.36
N ALA A 674 -5.03 -8.93 36.08
CA ALA A 674 -4.16 -8.32 35.11
C ALA A 674 -4.07 -6.80 35.27
N GLU A 675 -2.85 -6.23 35.14
CA GLU A 675 -2.63 -4.77 35.07
C GLU A 675 -3.08 -4.22 33.72
N GLY A 676 -2.82 -4.95 32.63
CA GLY A 676 -3.14 -4.56 31.26
C GLY A 676 -3.95 -5.63 30.51
N ALA A 677 -5.03 -5.19 29.85
CA ALA A 677 -5.88 -6.01 29.01
C ALA A 677 -5.70 -5.59 27.54
N LEU A 678 -5.36 -6.54 26.68
CA LEU A 678 -5.10 -6.35 25.26
C LEU A 678 -6.33 -6.78 24.47
N VAL A 679 -6.92 -5.89 23.67
CA VAL A 679 -8.07 -6.18 22.83
C VAL A 679 -7.67 -6.03 21.37
N SER A 680 -7.81 -7.09 20.57
CA SER A 680 -7.71 -7.05 19.12
C SER A 680 -9.10 -6.97 18.53
N ARG A 681 -9.40 -5.89 17.81
CA ARG A 681 -10.72 -5.68 17.21
C ARG A 681 -10.69 -4.67 16.05
N SER A 682 -11.75 -4.65 15.27
CA SER A 682 -12.03 -3.57 14.31
C SER A 682 -12.84 -2.44 14.94
N LEU A 683 -12.52 -1.20 14.61
CA LEU A 683 -13.39 -0.06 14.95
C LEU A 683 -14.75 -0.22 14.26
N HIS A 684 -15.85 0.04 14.98
CA HIS A 684 -17.23 -0.15 14.47
C HIS A 684 -17.49 -1.56 13.90
N ASN A 685 -16.95 -2.62 14.58
CA ASN A 685 -17.24 -3.99 14.20
C ASN A 685 -18.74 -4.33 14.31
N ALA A 686 -19.18 -5.35 13.58
CA ALA A 686 -20.59 -5.73 13.52
C ALA A 686 -21.10 -6.40 14.81
N PHE A 687 -20.18 -6.89 15.64
CA PHE A 687 -20.47 -7.66 16.85
C PHE A 687 -20.63 -6.79 18.10
N GLY A 688 -20.23 -5.50 18.01
CA GLY A 688 -20.22 -4.58 19.15
C GLY A 688 -19.16 -4.92 20.21
N HIS A 689 -18.05 -5.53 19.78
CA HIS A 689 -16.92 -5.87 20.66
C HIS A 689 -15.96 -4.69 20.85
N PRO A 690 -15.33 -4.53 22.05
CA PRO A 690 -15.66 -5.24 23.28
C PRO A 690 -17.06 -4.84 23.78
N HIS A 691 -17.79 -5.81 24.34
CA HIS A 691 -19.11 -5.54 24.89
C HIS A 691 -18.99 -4.60 26.11
N PRO A 692 -19.91 -3.64 26.31
CA PRO A 692 -19.83 -2.70 27.43
C PRO A 692 -19.70 -3.37 28.79
N ASP A 693 -20.39 -4.51 29.03
CA ASP A 693 -20.30 -5.27 30.27
C ASP A 693 -18.87 -5.80 30.52
N VAL A 694 -18.13 -6.17 29.45
CA VAL A 694 -16.74 -6.62 29.56
C VAL A 694 -15.83 -5.45 29.93
N VAL A 695 -16.01 -4.32 29.26
CA VAL A 695 -15.26 -3.10 29.57
C VAL A 695 -15.48 -2.67 31.02
N GLN A 696 -16.74 -2.70 31.48
CA GLN A 696 -17.08 -2.35 32.85
C GLN A 696 -16.42 -3.30 33.89
N ARG A 697 -16.38 -4.61 33.59
CA ARG A 697 -15.72 -5.59 34.48
C ARG A 697 -14.21 -5.36 34.58
N LEU A 698 -13.55 -5.10 33.42
CA LEU A 698 -12.12 -4.80 33.39
C LEU A 698 -11.80 -3.48 34.12
N GLN A 699 -12.62 -2.44 33.95
CA GLN A 699 -12.47 -1.18 34.67
C GLN A 699 -12.69 -1.33 36.18
N ALA A 700 -13.67 -2.14 36.60
CA ALA A 700 -13.94 -2.44 38.02
C ALA A 700 -12.75 -3.15 38.70
N SER A 701 -11.96 -3.92 37.95
CA SER A 701 -10.73 -4.57 38.42
C SER A 701 -9.48 -3.70 38.27
N ASN A 702 -9.61 -2.39 37.95
CA ASN A 702 -8.51 -1.46 37.68
C ASN A 702 -7.56 -1.91 36.56
N THR A 703 -8.02 -2.75 35.65
CA THR A 703 -7.23 -3.21 34.49
C THR A 703 -7.22 -2.15 33.40
N GLN A 704 -6.03 -1.73 32.97
CA GLN A 704 -5.88 -0.78 31.88
C GLN A 704 -6.15 -1.45 30.52
N LEU A 705 -7.04 -0.87 29.72
CA LEU A 705 -7.38 -1.40 28.40
C LEU A 705 -6.45 -0.84 27.33
N TYR A 706 -5.90 -1.73 26.49
CA TYR A 706 -5.12 -1.44 25.30
C TYR A 706 -5.84 -2.04 24.09
N ASP A 707 -6.19 -1.22 23.12
CA ASP A 707 -7.09 -1.55 22.03
C ASP A 707 -6.42 -1.30 20.67
N THR A 708 -6.28 -2.35 19.84
CA THR A 708 -5.62 -2.23 18.53
C THR A 708 -6.37 -1.29 17.58
N ALA A 709 -7.71 -1.23 17.67
CA ALA A 709 -8.50 -0.32 16.84
C ALA A 709 -8.20 1.15 17.14
N GLU A 710 -7.85 1.48 18.38
CA GLU A 710 -7.56 2.86 18.79
C GLU A 710 -6.07 3.18 18.75
N GLN A 711 -5.22 2.22 19.11
CA GLN A 711 -3.78 2.44 19.31
C GLN A 711 -2.91 1.88 18.16
N GLY A 712 -3.51 1.18 17.17
CA GLY A 712 -2.76 0.42 16.17
C GLY A 712 -2.11 -0.81 16.79
N ALA A 713 -1.11 -1.39 16.14
CA ALA A 713 -0.36 -2.49 16.73
C ALA A 713 0.26 -2.08 18.08
N ILE A 714 0.17 -2.99 19.05
CA ILE A 714 0.59 -2.77 20.43
C ILE A 714 1.87 -3.56 20.68
N ARG A 715 2.90 -2.89 21.17
CA ARG A 715 4.19 -3.48 21.54
C ARG A 715 4.33 -3.57 23.05
N ILE A 716 4.80 -4.72 23.52
CA ILE A 716 5.15 -4.98 24.92
C ILE A 716 6.57 -5.56 24.96
N LEU A 717 7.36 -5.13 25.91
CA LEU A 717 8.65 -5.73 26.25
C LEU A 717 8.50 -6.52 27.55
N LEU A 718 8.15 -7.78 27.43
CA LEU A 718 7.95 -8.69 28.56
C LEU A 718 9.29 -8.97 29.26
N GLY A 719 9.29 -8.92 30.60
CA GLY A 719 10.49 -9.02 31.42
C GLY A 719 11.17 -7.68 31.71
N ARG A 720 10.55 -6.54 31.31
CA ARG A 720 11.03 -5.18 31.61
C ARG A 720 10.08 -4.40 32.51
N PHE A 721 8.88 -4.89 32.74
CA PHE A 721 7.84 -4.23 33.50
C PHE A 721 7.51 -2.80 33.00
N GLU A 722 7.67 -2.58 31.68
CA GLU A 722 7.34 -1.32 31.00
C GLU A 722 5.85 -1.31 30.59
N SER A 723 5.31 -0.12 30.30
CA SER A 723 3.97 0.03 29.74
C SER A 723 3.94 -0.35 28.25
N ALA A 724 2.80 -0.84 27.80
CA ALA A 724 2.59 -1.12 26.38
C ALA A 724 2.61 0.16 25.52
N GLN A 725 3.06 0.04 24.30
CA GLN A 725 3.18 1.14 23.35
C GLN A 725 2.36 0.87 22.09
N GLY A 726 1.38 1.70 21.79
CA GLY A 726 0.63 1.64 20.54
C GLY A 726 1.29 2.44 19.43
N LEU A 727 1.32 1.92 18.22
CA LEU A 727 1.96 2.59 17.07
C LEU A 727 1.26 3.88 16.63
N ARG A 728 -0.03 4.07 16.94
CA ARG A 728 -0.73 5.33 16.66
C ARG A 728 -0.25 6.49 17.54
N ALA A 729 0.54 6.23 18.60
CA ALA A 729 1.23 7.27 19.36
C ALA A 729 2.25 8.04 18.50
N GLU A 730 2.78 7.44 17.41
CA GLU A 730 3.52 8.17 16.39
C GLU A 730 2.61 9.12 15.63
N ARG A 731 2.70 10.39 15.97
CA ARG A 731 1.86 11.43 15.39
C ARG A 731 2.19 11.66 13.91
N ARG A 732 1.15 11.62 13.08
CA ARG A 732 1.16 12.07 11.67
C ARG A 732 -0.08 12.92 11.47
N PHE A 733 0.03 14.05 10.79
CA PHE A 733 -1.10 14.98 10.66
C PHE A 733 -2.33 14.39 9.95
N TRP A 734 -2.15 13.34 9.17
CA TRP A 734 -3.23 12.67 8.45
C TRP A 734 -3.87 11.51 9.21
N ARG A 735 -3.21 11.02 10.29
CA ARG A 735 -3.75 9.93 11.11
C ARG A 735 -4.81 10.44 12.07
N GLU A 736 -5.89 9.69 12.18
CA GLU A 736 -6.89 9.89 13.21
C GLU A 736 -6.31 9.57 14.60
N LYS A 737 -6.73 10.39 15.58
CA LYS A 737 -6.38 10.15 16.98
C LYS A 737 -7.30 9.13 17.59
#